data_9f3c349496b15437b808fa951abd4842
#
_entry.id   9f3c349496b15437b808fa951abd4842
#
_cell.length_a   1.000
_cell.length_b   1.000
_cell.length_c   1.000
_cell.angle_alpha   90.00
_cell.angle_beta   90.00
_cell.angle_gamma   90.00
#
_symmetry.space_group_name_H-M   'P 1'
#
loop_
_entity.id
_entity.type
_entity.pdbx_description
1 polymer ?
#
loop_
_entity_poly.entity_id
_entity_poly.type
_entity_poly.pdbx_seq_one_letter_code
_entity_poly.pdbx_strand_id
1 'polypeptide(L)'
;MMDNYGFYTGKSFDAYEFFGCHTDENGAVFRVFAPAAVRISVIGEFNGWQDTPMNKIGDGNFWAVYIEGVKPGQMYKYKIYKPDGSCMDHCDPYGYGMELRPASASIVRNLYGYEFQDDAWMKKRSNGVASALNIYEIHAGSWKKPQNGWYRYDELAMQLVPYLKEYGYNYIELLPIGEHPCDESWGYQCSGFYSPTSRYGTLDDYKKMIDILHHNDIGVIMDFVPVHFALDAYALAKFDGTALYEYPHKDVGNSEWGSCNFMHSRGEVRSFLQSCANYWLKEYHVDGLRMDAISNMIYWQGNPARGVNKDAVVFLQNMNEGLVNRHSGILLAAEDSTVYPGVTKRVAEGGLGFTYKWDMGFMHDTLEYFQKNTGERLNNRNKLTFSMHYFKDERYLLAFSHDEVVHGKATIIQKMNGDYDRKFPQARALYAYMAVHPGKKLNFMGNEIAHFREWDEKREQDWNLLDFPKHREFAAYMQALNHLYLSEEALWNDYGGDGFEWVHAVSQNYPDTEHSCVFAWKRKAENGRQLLCVFQFADRADGVTLPLAEDEKPELVFDTDWMEFGGATPKQDEVLTAQNGRAVTKMAAFSAKFFVVGKRDEEETDNMGADTTEAGEPITAEPIEKLSENSSVKLVDGAWFDRAVVYHIYPLGYCGAPQYNEGEKTQGSRILKVLDRIGHLKALGVNTIYFGPVFESLWHGYDTSDYYRTDSRLGSMKDFQKVFRALKENGFKIVLDGVFNHVGRGFEPFRDLQEKGEASIYKDWFCNVHFGSSTPLGDAFSYDTWQGNWELVKLNLKNKAVVDHLL
;
A
#
# COMPACT_ATOMS: atom_id res chain seq x y z
N MET A 1 27.03 -27.70 -3.03
CA MET A 1 27.44 -27.58 -1.61
C MET A 1 26.90 -26.26 -1.12
N MET A 2 26.19 -26.22 0.02
CA MET A 2 25.56 -24.98 0.51
C MET A 2 26.61 -23.93 0.88
N ASP A 3 26.34 -22.68 0.59
CA ASP A 3 27.10 -21.53 1.13
C ASP A 3 26.69 -21.30 2.59
N ASN A 4 27.42 -21.90 3.53
CA ASN A 4 27.16 -21.75 4.95
C ASN A 4 27.25 -20.30 5.41
N TYR A 5 28.20 -19.52 4.87
CA TYR A 5 28.36 -18.11 5.23
C TYR A 5 27.15 -17.30 4.80
N GLY A 6 26.69 -17.48 3.56
CA GLY A 6 25.49 -16.84 3.05
C GLY A 6 24.24 -17.19 3.86
N PHE A 7 24.09 -18.47 4.25
CA PHE A 7 22.98 -18.93 5.07
C PHE A 7 22.93 -18.27 6.44
N TYR A 8 24.04 -18.30 7.19
CA TYR A 8 24.11 -17.71 8.54
C TYR A 8 24.08 -16.17 8.55
N THR A 9 24.46 -15.54 7.47
CA THR A 9 24.43 -14.07 7.36
C THR A 9 23.19 -13.51 6.72
N GLY A 10 22.22 -14.36 6.34
CA GLY A 10 20.97 -13.93 5.72
C GLY A 10 21.14 -13.47 4.28
N LYS A 11 22.01 -14.11 3.51
CA LYS A 11 22.30 -13.79 2.09
C LYS A 11 21.97 -14.93 1.13
N SER A 12 21.55 -16.09 1.64
CA SER A 12 21.18 -17.22 0.78
C SER A 12 19.77 -17.05 0.22
N PHE A 13 19.64 -17.19 -1.09
CA PHE A 13 18.36 -17.22 -1.82
C PHE A 13 17.99 -18.63 -2.30
N ASP A 14 18.89 -19.59 -2.11
CA ASP A 14 18.79 -20.93 -2.69
C ASP A 14 18.89 -22.02 -1.60
N ALA A 15 18.57 -21.68 -0.33
CA ALA A 15 18.64 -22.63 0.78
C ALA A 15 17.73 -23.84 0.61
N TYR A 16 16.60 -23.69 -0.13
CA TYR A 16 15.68 -24.77 -0.45
C TYR A 16 16.31 -25.83 -1.37
N GLU A 17 17.32 -25.49 -2.16
CA GLU A 17 18.04 -26.47 -2.99
C GLU A 17 18.91 -27.43 -2.15
N PHE A 18 19.19 -27.06 -0.89
CA PHE A 18 19.94 -27.88 0.03
C PHE A 18 19.06 -28.54 1.08
N PHE A 19 18.23 -27.76 1.78
CA PHE A 19 17.32 -28.26 2.81
C PHE A 19 16.06 -28.88 2.20
N GLY A 20 15.37 -29.71 3.01
CA GLY A 20 14.19 -30.45 2.57
C GLY A 20 14.50 -31.86 2.13
N CYS A 21 13.56 -32.44 1.41
CA CYS A 21 13.65 -33.78 0.84
C CYS A 21 13.93 -33.69 -0.66
N HIS A 22 15.08 -34.23 -1.10
CA HIS A 22 15.50 -34.25 -2.49
C HIS A 22 15.62 -35.69 -2.99
N THR A 23 14.84 -36.03 -4.00
CA THR A 23 14.80 -37.37 -4.59
C THR A 23 15.85 -37.56 -5.69
N ASP A 24 16.38 -38.79 -5.80
CA ASP A 24 17.12 -39.27 -6.96
C ASP A 24 16.54 -40.60 -7.46
N GLU A 25 17.20 -41.25 -8.39
CA GLU A 25 16.74 -42.52 -8.98
C GLU A 25 16.63 -43.68 -7.96
N ASN A 26 17.38 -43.61 -6.85
CA ASN A 26 17.51 -44.69 -5.89
C ASN A 26 16.84 -44.44 -4.55
N GLY A 27 16.52 -43.18 -4.23
CA GLY A 27 15.94 -42.79 -2.93
C GLY A 27 15.80 -41.32 -2.73
N ALA A 28 16.00 -40.84 -1.50
CA ALA A 28 15.98 -39.41 -1.20
C ALA A 28 16.95 -39.03 -0.07
N VAL A 29 17.50 -37.83 -0.16
CA VAL A 29 18.23 -37.20 0.93
C VAL A 29 17.33 -36.23 1.67
N PHE A 30 17.30 -36.32 3.00
CA PHE A 30 16.59 -35.41 3.89
C PHE A 30 17.60 -34.53 4.61
N ARG A 31 17.41 -33.20 4.62
CA ARG A 31 18.28 -32.25 5.32
C ARG A 31 17.46 -31.21 6.04
N VAL A 32 17.84 -30.91 7.29
CA VAL A 32 17.16 -29.93 8.11
C VAL A 32 18.14 -29.17 8.99
N PHE A 33 17.83 -27.89 9.25
CA PHE A 33 18.53 -27.02 10.19
C PHE A 33 17.84 -27.06 11.56
N ALA A 34 18.53 -27.56 12.58
CA ALA A 34 18.01 -27.64 13.94
C ALA A 34 19.18 -27.71 14.95
N PRO A 35 19.82 -26.58 15.25
CA PRO A 35 21.06 -26.52 16.03
C PRO A 35 20.90 -27.02 17.48
N ALA A 36 19.74 -26.75 18.10
CA ALA A 36 19.49 -27.17 19.50
C ALA A 36 18.96 -28.61 19.64
N ALA A 37 18.56 -29.27 18.55
CA ALA A 37 18.06 -30.63 18.61
C ALA A 37 19.13 -31.60 19.13
N VAL A 38 18.72 -32.48 20.06
CA VAL A 38 19.61 -33.53 20.64
C VAL A 38 19.75 -34.71 19.69
N ARG A 39 18.64 -35.09 19.03
CA ARG A 39 18.56 -36.15 18.02
C ARG A 39 17.42 -35.82 17.07
N ILE A 40 17.57 -36.19 15.82
CA ILE A 40 16.49 -36.14 14.80
C ILE A 40 16.40 -37.49 14.12
N SER A 41 15.17 -37.94 13.84
CA SER A 41 14.89 -39.11 13.02
C SER A 41 13.90 -38.71 11.92
N VAL A 42 14.03 -39.30 10.73
CA VAL A 42 13.00 -39.25 9.72
C VAL A 42 12.05 -40.43 9.90
N ILE A 43 10.76 -40.17 9.96
CA ILE A 43 9.71 -41.18 10.02
C ILE A 43 8.77 -40.97 8.82
N GLY A 44 8.31 -42.05 8.19
CA GLY A 44 7.45 -41.93 7.01
C GLY A 44 6.95 -43.28 6.54
N GLU A 45 6.15 -43.28 5.45
CA GLU A 45 5.59 -44.50 4.85
C GLU A 45 6.69 -45.46 4.38
N PHE A 46 7.80 -44.93 3.89
CA PHE A 46 8.93 -45.71 3.36
C PHE A 46 9.66 -46.54 4.41
N ASN A 47 9.51 -46.24 5.71
CA ASN A 47 10.11 -46.98 6.81
C ASN A 47 9.06 -47.48 7.82
N GLY A 48 7.77 -47.46 7.47
CA GLY A 48 6.67 -47.89 8.34
C GLY A 48 6.51 -46.96 9.56
N TRP A 49 6.84 -45.71 9.43
CA TRP A 49 6.81 -44.66 10.49
C TRP A 49 7.75 -44.99 11.66
N GLN A 50 8.81 -45.78 11.41
CA GLN A 50 9.86 -46.08 12.40
C GLN A 50 10.99 -45.05 12.34
N ASP A 51 11.70 -44.87 13.44
CA ASP A 51 12.81 -43.92 13.50
C ASP A 51 13.96 -44.33 12.57
N THR A 52 14.26 -43.51 11.56
CA THR A 52 15.54 -43.55 10.84
C THR A 52 16.39 -42.39 11.28
N PRO A 53 17.45 -42.61 12.09
CA PRO A 53 18.24 -41.55 12.67
C PRO A 53 18.98 -40.72 11.62
N MET A 54 19.01 -39.38 11.80
CA MET A 54 19.81 -38.46 11.01
C MET A 54 21.18 -38.22 11.67
N ASN A 55 22.17 -37.93 10.85
CA ASN A 55 23.52 -37.57 11.30
C ASN A 55 23.73 -36.07 11.23
N LYS A 56 24.50 -35.54 12.21
CA LYS A 56 24.99 -34.16 12.13
C LYS A 56 26.03 -34.04 11.03
N ILE A 57 25.90 -32.98 10.22
CA ILE A 57 26.82 -32.67 9.13
C ILE A 57 27.33 -31.22 9.25
N GLY A 58 28.33 -30.86 8.45
CA GLY A 58 28.92 -29.52 8.44
C GLY A 58 29.49 -29.12 9.80
N ASP A 59 28.98 -28.01 10.32
CA ASP A 59 29.37 -27.47 11.65
C ASP A 59 28.60 -28.09 12.83
N GLY A 60 27.79 -29.12 12.56
CA GLY A 60 27.00 -29.85 13.57
C GLY A 60 25.61 -29.26 13.85
N ASN A 61 25.22 -28.20 13.16
CA ASN A 61 23.89 -27.54 13.24
C ASN A 61 22.89 -28.08 12.19
N PHE A 62 23.43 -28.76 11.16
CA PHE A 62 22.64 -29.38 10.11
C PHE A 62 22.53 -30.88 10.34
N TRP A 63 21.40 -31.45 9.96
CA TRP A 63 21.15 -32.88 10.06
C TRP A 63 20.84 -33.46 8.68
N ALA A 64 21.33 -34.61 8.36
CA ALA A 64 21.08 -35.29 7.09
C ALA A 64 21.01 -36.80 7.22
N VAL A 65 20.20 -37.40 6.35
CA VAL A 65 20.15 -38.85 6.10
C VAL A 65 19.76 -39.13 4.67
N TYR A 66 20.36 -40.10 4.05
CA TYR A 66 19.91 -40.67 2.79
C TYR A 66 19.13 -41.98 3.08
N ILE A 67 17.96 -42.14 2.45
CA ILE A 67 17.09 -43.31 2.62
C ILE A 67 16.79 -43.88 1.22
N GLU A 68 17.18 -45.12 1.01
CA GLU A 68 16.95 -45.87 -0.23
C GLU A 68 15.47 -46.19 -0.39
N GLY A 69 14.99 -46.22 -1.64
CA GLY A 69 13.65 -46.63 -2.01
C GLY A 69 12.54 -45.60 -1.74
N VAL A 70 12.87 -44.44 -1.26
CA VAL A 70 11.89 -43.31 -1.11
C VAL A 70 11.40 -42.88 -2.48
N LYS A 71 10.09 -42.69 -2.60
CA LYS A 71 9.44 -42.28 -3.86
C LYS A 71 8.57 -41.04 -3.67
N PRO A 72 8.41 -40.23 -4.73
CA PRO A 72 7.43 -39.13 -4.72
C PRO A 72 6.03 -39.63 -4.35
N GLY A 73 5.30 -38.85 -3.58
CA GLY A 73 3.98 -39.15 -3.04
C GLY A 73 3.96 -39.72 -1.64
N GLN A 74 5.07 -40.26 -1.15
CA GLN A 74 5.14 -40.81 0.21
C GLN A 74 5.19 -39.70 1.27
N MET A 75 4.55 -39.95 2.41
CA MET A 75 4.46 -38.99 3.53
C MET A 75 5.61 -39.20 4.52
N TYR A 76 6.07 -38.12 5.14
CA TYR A 76 7.10 -38.14 6.15
C TYR A 76 7.01 -36.99 7.16
N LYS A 77 7.70 -37.16 8.30
CA LYS A 77 7.92 -36.13 9.32
C LYS A 77 9.34 -36.20 9.87
N TYR A 78 9.79 -35.10 10.45
CA TYR A 78 10.98 -35.08 11.32
C TYR A 78 10.55 -35.27 12.77
N LYS A 79 11.01 -36.37 13.41
CA LYS A 79 10.85 -36.57 14.84
C LYS A 79 12.02 -35.94 15.56
N ILE A 80 11.76 -34.80 16.22
CA ILE A 80 12.80 -34.00 16.86
C ILE A 80 12.81 -34.23 18.37
N TYR A 81 13.94 -34.66 18.89
CA TYR A 81 14.19 -34.81 20.31
C TYR A 81 14.84 -33.54 20.85
N LYS A 82 14.16 -32.87 21.75
CA LYS A 82 14.49 -31.52 22.24
C LYS A 82 15.38 -31.57 23.50
N PRO A 83 16.07 -30.45 23.83
CA PRO A 83 16.96 -30.39 25.01
C PRO A 83 16.27 -30.65 26.36
N ASP A 84 14.96 -30.36 26.45
CA ASP A 84 14.14 -30.60 27.65
C ASP A 84 13.71 -32.05 27.83
N GLY A 85 14.15 -32.95 26.95
CA GLY A 85 13.81 -34.37 26.95
C GLY A 85 12.49 -34.70 26.25
N SER A 86 11.72 -33.72 25.80
CA SER A 86 10.51 -33.95 25.00
C SER A 86 10.85 -34.32 23.56
N CYS A 87 9.92 -34.96 22.83
CA CYS A 87 10.05 -35.16 21.42
C CYS A 87 8.73 -34.77 20.71
N MET A 88 8.84 -34.34 19.47
CA MET A 88 7.70 -33.93 18.65
C MET A 88 7.94 -34.24 17.19
N ASP A 89 6.84 -34.64 16.50
CA ASP A 89 6.85 -34.87 15.05
C ASP A 89 6.52 -33.56 14.35
N HIS A 90 7.47 -33.05 13.56
CA HIS A 90 7.34 -31.82 12.80
C HIS A 90 7.24 -32.10 11.31
N CYS A 91 6.48 -31.26 10.57
CA CYS A 91 6.61 -31.18 9.12
C CYS A 91 7.99 -30.62 8.75
N ASP A 92 8.37 -30.81 7.50
CA ASP A 92 9.61 -30.26 6.96
C ASP A 92 9.45 -28.76 6.69
N PRO A 93 10.26 -27.87 7.28
CA PRO A 93 10.24 -26.43 7.01
C PRO A 93 10.43 -26.08 5.53
N TYR A 94 11.14 -26.89 4.77
CA TYR A 94 11.38 -26.73 3.33
C TYR A 94 10.64 -27.77 2.47
N GLY A 95 9.57 -28.39 3.02
CA GLY A 95 8.80 -29.42 2.32
C GLY A 95 8.00 -28.84 1.15
N TYR A 96 8.09 -29.47 -0.02
CA TYR A 96 7.43 -29.04 -1.26
C TYR A 96 5.97 -29.49 -1.40
N GLY A 97 5.47 -30.23 -0.43
CA GLY A 97 4.09 -30.66 -0.36
C GLY A 97 3.72 -31.12 1.04
N MET A 98 2.49 -30.89 1.44
CA MET A 98 1.94 -31.30 2.72
C MET A 98 0.59 -31.99 2.55
N GLU A 99 0.21 -32.79 3.55
CA GLU A 99 -1.14 -33.34 3.65
C GLU A 99 -2.17 -32.25 3.82
N LEU A 100 -3.39 -32.55 3.32
CA LEU A 100 -4.55 -31.73 3.62
C LEU A 100 -4.88 -31.79 5.11
N ARG A 101 -5.15 -30.65 5.71
CA ARG A 101 -5.62 -30.54 7.10
C ARG A 101 -6.78 -31.49 7.42
N PRO A 102 -6.90 -32.04 8.64
CA PRO A 102 -6.09 -31.78 9.84
C PRO A 102 -4.76 -32.57 9.89
N ALA A 103 -4.46 -33.37 8.90
CA ALA A 103 -3.19 -34.06 8.78
C ALA A 103 -2.06 -33.03 8.52
N SER A 104 -0.80 -33.43 8.82
CA SER A 104 0.31 -32.47 8.87
C SER A 104 1.65 -33.05 8.45
N ALA A 105 1.67 -34.20 7.77
CA ALA A 105 2.92 -34.73 7.23
C ALA A 105 3.35 -33.98 5.98
N SER A 106 4.64 -33.87 5.78
CA SER A 106 5.22 -33.45 4.51
C SER A 106 5.10 -34.60 3.48
N ILE A 107 4.98 -34.26 2.23
CA ILE A 107 4.89 -35.23 1.12
C ILE A 107 6.14 -35.08 0.25
N VAL A 108 6.81 -36.18 0.00
CA VAL A 108 7.93 -36.24 -0.94
C VAL A 108 7.45 -35.83 -2.34
N ARG A 109 8.05 -34.79 -2.90
CA ARG A 109 7.71 -34.26 -4.22
C ARG A 109 8.96 -34.15 -5.09
N ASN A 110 8.77 -34.32 -6.39
CA ASN A 110 9.78 -34.00 -7.38
C ASN A 110 9.50 -32.56 -7.85
N LEU A 111 10.35 -31.62 -7.48
CA LEU A 111 10.19 -30.19 -7.83
C LEU A 111 10.33 -29.94 -9.35
N TYR A 112 11.06 -30.80 -10.05
CA TYR A 112 11.41 -30.65 -11.47
C TYR A 112 10.61 -31.55 -12.39
N GLY A 113 9.44 -32.07 -11.94
CA GLY A 113 8.57 -32.95 -12.71
C GLY A 113 7.75 -32.28 -13.81
N TYR A 114 7.54 -30.97 -13.71
CA TYR A 114 6.76 -30.17 -14.66
C TYR A 114 7.68 -29.29 -15.51
N GLU A 115 7.47 -29.28 -16.82
CA GLU A 115 8.17 -28.40 -17.77
C GLU A 115 7.23 -27.30 -18.25
N PHE A 116 7.56 -26.05 -17.91
CA PHE A 116 6.82 -24.88 -18.35
C PHE A 116 6.91 -24.67 -19.86
N GLN A 117 5.86 -24.11 -20.44
CA GLN A 117 5.78 -23.74 -21.85
C GLN A 117 5.61 -22.24 -22.05
N ASP A 118 5.88 -21.44 -21.03
CA ASP A 118 5.62 -19.99 -20.93
C ASP A 118 6.79 -19.08 -21.33
N ASP A 119 7.78 -19.58 -22.05
CA ASP A 119 8.97 -18.83 -22.49
C ASP A 119 8.66 -17.47 -23.14
N ALA A 120 7.56 -17.41 -23.90
CA ALA A 120 7.12 -16.18 -24.57
C ALA A 120 6.68 -15.13 -23.56
N TRP A 121 5.97 -15.54 -22.51
CA TRP A 121 5.57 -14.67 -21.41
C TRP A 121 6.78 -14.20 -20.60
N MET A 122 7.63 -15.12 -20.18
CA MET A 122 8.81 -14.82 -19.34
C MET A 122 9.79 -13.82 -20.00
N LYS A 123 9.86 -13.80 -21.34
CA LYS A 123 10.66 -12.82 -22.09
C LYS A 123 10.06 -11.41 -22.09
N LYS A 124 8.73 -11.29 -22.09
CA LYS A 124 8.02 -9.99 -22.10
C LYS A 124 7.54 -9.54 -20.74
N ARG A 125 7.68 -10.38 -19.69
CA ARG A 125 7.27 -10.07 -18.34
C ARG A 125 7.79 -8.71 -17.88
N SER A 126 6.90 -7.86 -17.37
CA SER A 126 7.24 -6.54 -16.87
C SER A 126 6.57 -6.27 -15.52
N ASN A 127 7.13 -5.35 -14.77
CA ASN A 127 6.59 -4.96 -13.47
C ASN A 127 5.40 -3.96 -13.55
N GLY A 128 4.88 -3.70 -14.74
CA GLY A 128 3.70 -2.87 -14.96
C GLY A 128 3.90 -1.36 -14.79
N VAL A 129 5.12 -0.87 -14.50
CA VAL A 129 5.34 0.58 -14.29
C VAL A 129 5.03 1.39 -15.55
N ALA A 130 5.45 0.90 -16.71
CA ALA A 130 5.24 1.54 -18.01
C ALA A 130 4.06 0.94 -18.81
N SER A 131 3.13 0.27 -18.17
CA SER A 131 1.96 -0.34 -18.82
C SER A 131 0.74 -0.34 -17.90
N ALA A 132 -0.42 -0.68 -18.47
CA ALA A 132 -1.61 -0.89 -17.67
C ALA A 132 -1.43 -2.09 -16.72
N LEU A 133 -1.85 -1.93 -15.48
CA LEU A 133 -1.88 -3.00 -14.49
C LEU A 133 -3.25 -2.96 -13.81
N ASN A 134 -4.10 -3.93 -14.15
CA ASN A 134 -5.44 -4.10 -13.60
C ASN A 134 -5.53 -5.50 -12.98
N ILE A 135 -5.46 -5.55 -11.66
CA ILE A 135 -5.30 -6.77 -10.89
C ILE A 135 -6.67 -7.23 -10.36
N TYR A 136 -6.95 -8.51 -10.52
CA TYR A 136 -8.10 -9.20 -9.92
C TYR A 136 -7.62 -10.04 -8.74
N GLU A 137 -7.91 -9.59 -7.53
CA GLU A 137 -7.56 -10.30 -6.30
C GLU A 137 -8.57 -11.42 -6.04
N ILE A 138 -8.09 -12.64 -5.82
CA ILE A 138 -8.94 -13.81 -5.62
C ILE A 138 -8.49 -14.71 -4.47
N HIS A 139 -9.47 -15.31 -3.80
CA HIS A 139 -9.29 -16.48 -2.98
C HIS A 139 -9.66 -17.73 -3.79
N ALA A 140 -8.69 -18.58 -4.09
CA ALA A 140 -8.85 -19.72 -4.99
C ALA A 140 -9.96 -20.69 -4.55
N GLY A 141 -10.18 -20.82 -3.24
CA GLY A 141 -11.15 -21.74 -2.66
C GLY A 141 -12.61 -21.27 -2.66
N SER A 142 -12.88 -19.99 -2.98
CA SER A 142 -14.23 -19.41 -2.87
C SER A 142 -14.63 -18.50 -4.05
N TRP A 143 -13.82 -18.41 -5.09
CA TRP A 143 -14.22 -17.74 -6.32
C TRP A 143 -15.38 -18.49 -6.99
N LYS A 144 -15.17 -19.78 -7.26
CA LYS A 144 -16.20 -20.78 -7.62
C LYS A 144 -15.92 -22.08 -6.88
N LYS A 145 -16.96 -22.87 -6.63
CA LYS A 145 -16.84 -24.16 -5.96
C LYS A 145 -17.54 -25.25 -6.75
N PRO A 146 -16.96 -26.47 -6.83
CA PRO A 146 -17.69 -27.65 -7.26
C PRO A 146 -18.71 -28.06 -6.17
N GLN A 147 -19.55 -29.04 -6.44
CA GLN A 147 -20.53 -29.54 -5.45
C GLN A 147 -19.86 -30.02 -4.13
N ASN A 148 -18.63 -30.54 -4.20
CA ASN A 148 -17.87 -31.00 -3.05
C ASN A 148 -16.41 -30.56 -3.19
N GLY A 149 -15.81 -30.07 -2.11
CA GLY A 149 -14.41 -29.68 -2.08
C GLY A 149 -14.11 -28.36 -2.83
N TRP A 150 -13.03 -28.37 -3.58
CA TRP A 150 -12.51 -27.23 -4.34
C TRP A 150 -12.13 -27.68 -5.76
N TYR A 151 -12.09 -26.74 -6.70
CA TYR A 151 -11.47 -26.96 -8.00
C TYR A 151 -9.96 -27.13 -7.82
N ARG A 152 -9.35 -27.95 -8.68
CA ARG A 152 -7.90 -27.99 -8.78
C ARG A 152 -7.38 -26.68 -9.41
N TYR A 153 -6.12 -26.41 -9.18
CA TYR A 153 -5.46 -25.22 -9.71
C TYR A 153 -5.65 -25.06 -11.22
N ASP A 154 -5.39 -26.10 -12.00
CA ASP A 154 -5.56 -26.07 -13.46
C ASP A 154 -7.03 -25.95 -13.90
N GLU A 155 -7.96 -26.58 -13.21
CA GLU A 155 -9.40 -26.47 -13.47
C GLU A 155 -9.92 -25.06 -13.16
N LEU A 156 -9.39 -24.44 -12.11
CA LEU A 156 -9.69 -23.04 -11.75
C LEU A 156 -9.19 -22.09 -12.83
N ALA A 157 -7.95 -22.28 -13.32
CA ALA A 157 -7.36 -21.46 -14.38
C ALA A 157 -8.20 -21.48 -15.66
N MET A 158 -8.68 -22.66 -16.05
CA MET A 158 -9.53 -22.83 -17.24
C MET A 158 -10.84 -22.05 -17.17
N GLN A 159 -11.36 -21.78 -15.97
CA GLN A 159 -12.56 -20.98 -15.76
C GLN A 159 -12.22 -19.48 -15.60
N LEU A 160 -11.08 -19.17 -14.98
CA LEU A 160 -10.63 -17.79 -14.76
C LEU A 160 -10.27 -17.07 -16.06
N VAL A 161 -9.55 -17.73 -16.97
CA VAL A 161 -9.06 -17.11 -18.21
C VAL A 161 -10.16 -16.41 -19.01
N PRO A 162 -11.27 -17.08 -19.42
CA PRO A 162 -12.33 -16.39 -20.16
C PRO A 162 -12.94 -15.24 -19.35
N TYR A 163 -13.12 -15.42 -18.06
CA TYR A 163 -13.69 -14.40 -17.19
C TYR A 163 -12.78 -13.15 -17.09
N LEU A 164 -11.50 -13.34 -16.85
CA LEU A 164 -10.53 -12.22 -16.73
C LEU A 164 -10.43 -11.43 -18.05
N LYS A 165 -10.44 -12.13 -19.20
CA LYS A 165 -10.44 -11.48 -20.52
C LYS A 165 -11.73 -10.71 -20.77
N GLU A 166 -12.88 -11.29 -20.42
CA GLU A 166 -14.18 -10.62 -20.54
C GLU A 166 -14.24 -9.33 -19.69
N TYR A 167 -13.74 -9.41 -18.45
CA TYR A 167 -13.78 -8.28 -17.50
C TYR A 167 -12.59 -7.31 -17.62
N GLY A 168 -11.64 -7.54 -18.52
CA GLY A 168 -10.50 -6.64 -18.74
C GLY A 168 -9.51 -6.62 -17.56
N TYR A 169 -9.23 -7.76 -16.93
CA TYR A 169 -8.14 -7.92 -15.98
C TYR A 169 -6.95 -8.59 -16.68
N ASN A 170 -5.75 -8.05 -16.48
CA ASN A 170 -4.52 -8.58 -17.06
C ASN A 170 -3.57 -9.23 -16.05
N TYR A 171 -3.89 -9.16 -14.75
CA TYR A 171 -3.20 -9.86 -13.67
C TYR A 171 -4.20 -10.44 -12.68
N ILE A 172 -3.83 -11.54 -12.03
CA ILE A 172 -4.48 -11.99 -10.79
C ILE A 172 -3.53 -11.80 -9.61
N GLU A 173 -4.11 -11.56 -8.44
CA GLU A 173 -3.42 -11.66 -7.16
C GLU A 173 -4.10 -12.74 -6.33
N LEU A 174 -3.35 -13.80 -6.02
CA LEU A 174 -3.83 -14.93 -5.23
C LEU A 174 -3.59 -14.66 -3.75
N LEU A 175 -4.64 -14.71 -2.92
CA LEU A 175 -4.46 -14.80 -1.46
C LEU A 175 -3.49 -15.95 -1.15
N PRO A 176 -2.84 -15.96 0.06
CA PRO A 176 -1.73 -16.85 0.32
C PRO A 176 -1.98 -18.32 -0.05
N ILE A 177 -1.15 -18.84 -0.91
CA ILE A 177 -1.23 -20.24 -1.44
C ILE A 177 -0.41 -21.21 -0.60
N GLY A 178 0.42 -20.75 0.32
CA GLY A 178 1.16 -21.62 1.24
C GLY A 178 0.23 -22.51 2.06
N GLU A 179 0.67 -23.76 2.39
CA GLU A 179 -0.15 -24.66 3.19
C GLU A 179 -0.41 -24.10 4.59
N HIS A 180 -1.64 -24.21 5.07
CA HIS A 180 -2.11 -23.64 6.32
C HIS A 180 -3.14 -24.53 7.03
N PRO A 181 -3.19 -24.53 8.39
CA PRO A 181 -4.06 -25.42 9.16
C PRO A 181 -5.52 -24.97 9.18
N CYS A 182 -5.81 -23.68 9.04
CA CYS A 182 -7.11 -23.08 9.27
C CYS A 182 -7.61 -22.36 8.03
N ASP A 183 -8.80 -22.75 7.52
CA ASP A 183 -9.38 -22.09 6.33
C ASP A 183 -9.75 -20.63 6.62
N GLU A 184 -10.20 -20.34 7.85
CA GLU A 184 -10.58 -19.01 8.31
C GLU A 184 -9.39 -18.04 8.40
N SER A 185 -8.14 -18.54 8.28
CA SER A 185 -6.96 -17.68 8.16
C SER A 185 -6.70 -17.22 6.73
N TRP A 186 -7.46 -17.73 5.75
CA TRP A 186 -7.31 -17.42 4.31
C TRP A 186 -5.91 -17.68 3.74
N GLY A 187 -5.09 -18.46 4.48
CA GLY A 187 -3.70 -18.74 4.17
C GLY A 187 -2.69 -17.87 4.90
N TYR A 188 -3.10 -16.78 5.59
CA TYR A 188 -2.17 -15.89 6.30
C TYR A 188 -1.48 -16.54 7.51
N GLN A 189 -2.05 -17.57 8.12
CA GLN A 189 -1.37 -18.39 9.14
C GLN A 189 -0.70 -19.61 8.52
N CYS A 190 0.36 -19.38 7.76
CA CYS A 190 1.07 -20.39 7.01
C CYS A 190 1.84 -21.35 7.94
N SER A 191 1.77 -22.66 7.63
CA SER A 191 2.55 -23.72 8.28
C SER A 191 3.54 -24.41 7.31
N GLY A 192 3.30 -24.31 6.00
CA GLY A 192 4.14 -24.89 4.95
C GLY A 192 4.52 -23.87 3.88
N PHE A 193 5.57 -23.10 4.13
CA PHE A 193 6.00 -21.95 3.31
C PHE A 193 6.41 -22.32 1.88
N TYR A 194 6.94 -23.53 1.67
CA TYR A 194 7.39 -24.05 0.37
C TYR A 194 6.38 -25.01 -0.27
N SER A 195 5.23 -25.23 0.36
CA SER A 195 4.21 -26.16 -0.12
C SER A 195 3.00 -25.39 -0.61
N PRO A 196 2.64 -25.45 -1.91
CA PRO A 196 1.31 -25.03 -2.35
C PRO A 196 0.25 -25.85 -1.60
N THR A 197 -0.81 -25.19 -1.13
CA THR A 197 -1.83 -25.90 -0.34
C THR A 197 -2.46 -27.05 -1.12
N SER A 198 -2.56 -28.18 -0.47
CA SER A 198 -3.15 -29.41 -1.02
C SER A 198 -4.66 -29.33 -1.23
N ARG A 199 -5.31 -28.25 -0.80
CA ARG A 199 -6.74 -27.98 -1.04
C ARG A 199 -7.07 -27.99 -2.54
N TYR A 200 -6.16 -27.46 -3.35
CA TYR A 200 -6.40 -27.19 -4.77
C TYR A 200 -5.55 -28.10 -5.68
N GLY A 201 -4.93 -29.13 -5.13
CA GLY A 201 -4.15 -30.10 -5.91
C GLY A 201 -2.68 -30.18 -5.53
N THR A 202 -1.86 -30.54 -6.50
CA THR A 202 -0.43 -30.75 -6.36
C THR A 202 0.38 -29.52 -6.80
N LEU A 203 1.68 -29.54 -6.54
CA LEU A 203 2.61 -28.53 -7.05
C LEU A 203 2.60 -28.44 -8.60
N ASP A 204 2.45 -29.58 -9.29
CA ASP A 204 2.38 -29.61 -10.76
C ASP A 204 1.07 -29.00 -11.27
N ASP A 205 -0.05 -29.19 -10.57
CA ASP A 205 -1.32 -28.55 -10.89
C ASP A 205 -1.21 -27.02 -10.75
N TYR A 206 -0.47 -26.53 -9.74
CA TYR A 206 -0.24 -25.10 -9.56
C TYR A 206 0.67 -24.52 -10.65
N LYS A 207 1.78 -25.21 -10.98
CA LYS A 207 2.63 -24.81 -12.12
C LYS A 207 1.83 -24.76 -13.42
N LYS A 208 0.96 -25.73 -13.66
CA LYS A 208 0.08 -25.77 -14.82
C LYS A 208 -0.93 -24.62 -14.84
N MET A 209 -1.47 -24.21 -13.67
CA MET A 209 -2.32 -23.02 -13.56
C MET A 209 -1.58 -21.78 -14.08
N ILE A 210 -0.36 -21.56 -13.62
CA ILE A 210 0.44 -20.40 -14.02
C ILE A 210 0.75 -20.45 -15.53
N ASP A 211 1.15 -21.59 -16.04
CA ASP A 211 1.41 -21.80 -17.46
C ASP A 211 0.19 -21.49 -18.34
N ILE A 212 -1.02 -21.93 -17.92
CA ILE A 212 -2.29 -21.59 -18.59
C ILE A 212 -2.55 -20.08 -18.59
N LEU A 213 -2.33 -19.41 -17.48
CA LEU A 213 -2.54 -17.96 -17.36
C LEU A 213 -1.55 -17.19 -18.24
N HIS A 214 -0.27 -17.55 -18.22
CA HIS A 214 0.77 -16.95 -19.04
C HIS A 214 0.53 -17.11 -20.56
N HIS A 215 0.05 -18.28 -20.99
CA HIS A 215 -0.37 -18.49 -22.39
C HIS A 215 -1.54 -17.62 -22.84
N ASN A 216 -2.26 -17.05 -21.87
CA ASN A 216 -3.40 -16.18 -22.11
C ASN A 216 -3.11 -14.71 -21.80
N ASP A 217 -1.83 -14.33 -21.68
CA ASP A 217 -1.37 -12.98 -21.37
C ASP A 217 -1.87 -12.44 -20.03
N ILE A 218 -2.00 -13.30 -19.04
CA ILE A 218 -2.43 -12.97 -17.68
C ILE A 218 -1.28 -13.26 -16.72
N GLY A 219 -0.80 -12.22 -16.02
CA GLY A 219 0.22 -12.35 -14.99
C GLY A 219 -0.33 -12.83 -13.65
N VAL A 220 0.56 -13.37 -12.82
CA VAL A 220 0.22 -13.95 -11.52
C VAL A 220 1.05 -13.31 -10.41
N ILE A 221 0.39 -12.68 -9.47
CA ILE A 221 0.96 -12.19 -8.22
C ILE A 221 0.51 -13.15 -7.11
N MET A 222 1.41 -13.48 -6.20
CA MET A 222 1.11 -14.30 -5.04
C MET A 222 1.26 -13.48 -3.77
N ASP A 223 0.30 -13.63 -2.86
CA ASP A 223 0.41 -13.04 -1.53
C ASP A 223 1.41 -13.83 -0.68
N PHE A 224 2.41 -13.15 -0.15
CA PHE A 224 3.52 -13.70 0.62
C PHE A 224 3.57 -13.10 2.02
N VAL A 225 3.64 -13.94 3.05
CA VAL A 225 3.54 -13.55 4.46
C VAL A 225 4.91 -13.66 5.14
N PRO A 226 5.83 -12.68 5.00
CA PRO A 226 7.16 -12.73 5.65
C PRO A 226 7.14 -12.25 7.10
N VAL A 227 5.99 -11.86 7.64
CA VAL A 227 5.83 -11.24 8.96
C VAL A 227 5.73 -12.28 10.05
N HIS A 228 4.86 -13.29 9.87
CA HIS A 228 4.49 -14.25 10.90
C HIS A 228 4.12 -15.64 10.32
N PHE A 229 3.91 -16.61 11.21
CA PHE A 229 3.56 -17.98 10.88
C PHE A 229 2.66 -18.61 11.94
N ALA A 230 2.01 -19.73 11.62
CA ALA A 230 1.07 -20.44 12.49
C ALA A 230 1.71 -20.92 13.79
N LEU A 231 0.97 -20.90 14.91
CA LEU A 231 1.40 -21.39 16.22
C LEU A 231 1.44 -22.92 16.33
N ASP A 232 0.98 -23.64 15.32
CA ASP A 232 0.84 -25.09 15.33
C ASP A 232 2.17 -25.77 15.63
N ALA A 233 2.16 -26.60 16.68
CA ALA A 233 3.37 -27.17 17.22
C ALA A 233 4.11 -28.11 16.26
N TYR A 234 3.42 -28.67 15.27
CA TYR A 234 4.02 -29.52 14.23
C TYR A 234 4.77 -28.74 13.15
N ALA A 235 4.60 -27.40 13.10
CA ALA A 235 5.22 -26.51 12.12
C ALA A 235 6.49 -25.85 12.68
N LEU A 236 6.68 -24.56 12.45
CA LEU A 236 7.92 -23.83 12.76
C LEU A 236 8.07 -23.44 14.24
N ALA A 237 6.95 -23.29 14.98
CA ALA A 237 6.97 -22.81 16.35
C ALA A 237 7.81 -23.74 17.26
N LYS A 238 8.85 -23.18 17.89
CA LYS A 238 9.80 -23.91 18.74
C LYS A 238 10.32 -25.20 18.10
N PHE A 239 10.67 -25.12 16.84
CA PHE A 239 10.98 -26.26 15.99
C PHE A 239 12.01 -27.22 16.60
N ASP A 240 13.13 -26.73 17.11
CA ASP A 240 14.17 -27.52 17.75
C ASP A 240 14.13 -27.48 19.29
N GLY A 241 13.01 -26.98 19.85
CA GLY A 241 12.84 -26.76 21.30
C GLY A 241 13.19 -25.35 21.75
N THR A 242 13.77 -24.54 20.87
CA THR A 242 14.08 -23.12 21.10
C THR A 242 13.25 -22.23 20.19
N ALA A 243 13.30 -20.92 20.42
CA ALA A 243 12.74 -19.94 19.48
C ALA A 243 13.68 -19.82 18.26
N LEU A 244 13.59 -20.81 17.34
CA LEU A 244 14.49 -20.91 16.18
C LEU A 244 14.11 -19.90 15.09
N TYR A 245 12.82 -19.82 14.75
CA TYR A 245 12.29 -18.95 13.72
C TYR A 245 11.67 -17.67 14.26
N GLU A 246 11.11 -17.73 15.47
CA GLU A 246 10.40 -16.65 16.15
C GLU A 246 11.27 -15.85 17.13
N TYR A 247 10.82 -14.64 17.47
CA TYR A 247 11.37 -13.90 18.59
C TYR A 247 11.07 -14.62 19.92
N PRO A 248 12.04 -14.74 20.83
CA PRO A 248 11.85 -15.49 22.09
C PRO A 248 10.95 -14.79 23.10
N HIS A 249 10.79 -13.48 23.02
CA HIS A 249 9.98 -12.69 23.93
C HIS A 249 8.58 -12.47 23.38
N LYS A 250 7.56 -12.80 24.14
CA LYS A 250 6.15 -12.71 23.74
C LYS A 250 5.72 -11.32 23.28
N ASP A 251 6.30 -10.27 23.87
CA ASP A 251 5.99 -8.87 23.54
C ASP A 251 6.26 -8.51 22.07
N VAL A 252 7.22 -9.19 21.44
CA VAL A 252 7.57 -8.99 20.01
C VAL A 252 7.42 -10.26 19.18
N GLY A 253 7.35 -11.43 19.85
CA GLY A 253 7.25 -12.74 19.23
C GLY A 253 5.83 -13.19 18.91
N ASN A 254 4.80 -12.63 19.56
CA ASN A 254 3.42 -12.92 19.26
C ASN A 254 2.84 -11.79 18.43
N SER A 255 2.13 -12.12 17.34
CA SER A 255 1.36 -11.14 16.57
C SER A 255 0.01 -10.86 17.24
N GLU A 256 -0.64 -9.78 16.85
CA GLU A 256 -2.01 -9.47 17.23
C GLU A 256 -3.03 -10.46 16.68
N TRP A 257 -2.69 -11.19 15.61
CA TRP A 257 -3.54 -12.22 14.98
C TRP A 257 -3.37 -13.62 15.58
N GLY A 258 -2.70 -13.76 16.72
CA GLY A 258 -2.51 -15.05 17.37
C GLY A 258 -1.52 -16.00 16.66
N SER A 259 -0.48 -15.46 16.04
CA SER A 259 0.59 -16.18 15.34
C SER A 259 1.96 -15.81 15.89
N CYS A 260 3.05 -16.45 15.43
CA CYS A 260 4.43 -16.12 15.79
C CYS A 260 5.05 -15.16 14.78
N ASN A 261 5.69 -14.09 15.25
CA ASN A 261 6.48 -13.20 14.41
C ASN A 261 7.87 -13.76 14.14
N PHE A 262 8.30 -13.74 12.88
CA PHE A 262 9.65 -14.13 12.49
C PHE A 262 10.73 -13.24 13.09
N MET A 263 11.85 -13.85 13.52
CA MET A 263 13.00 -13.14 14.06
C MET A 263 13.91 -12.62 12.94
N HIS A 264 13.57 -11.50 12.34
CA HIS A 264 14.31 -10.90 11.21
C HIS A 264 15.73 -10.46 11.53
N SER A 265 16.15 -10.45 12.80
CA SER A 265 17.55 -10.22 13.19
C SER A 265 18.45 -11.45 13.03
N ARG A 266 17.86 -12.65 12.83
CA ARG A 266 18.59 -13.90 12.66
C ARG A 266 18.84 -14.19 11.17
N GLY A 267 20.11 -14.43 10.79
CA GLY A 267 20.50 -14.64 9.41
C GLY A 267 19.86 -15.85 8.77
N GLU A 268 19.72 -16.97 9.49
CA GLU A 268 19.08 -18.20 9.01
C GLU A 268 17.60 -18.00 8.72
N VAL A 269 16.91 -17.17 9.52
CA VAL A 269 15.50 -16.81 9.27
C VAL A 269 15.37 -15.93 8.03
N ARG A 270 16.27 -14.96 7.86
CA ARG A 270 16.34 -14.15 6.64
C ARG A 270 16.57 -15.04 5.40
N SER A 271 17.52 -15.98 5.50
CA SER A 271 17.81 -16.94 4.43
C SER A 271 16.63 -17.86 4.12
N PHE A 272 15.88 -18.29 5.14
CA PHE A 272 14.66 -19.07 4.98
C PHE A 272 13.62 -18.27 4.18
N LEU A 273 13.32 -17.04 4.59
CA LEU A 273 12.27 -16.22 3.97
C LEU A 273 12.63 -15.75 2.55
N GLN A 274 13.85 -15.23 2.33
CA GLN A 274 14.24 -14.77 0.98
C GLN A 274 14.46 -15.94 0.02
N SER A 275 14.87 -17.09 0.51
CA SER A 275 14.93 -18.32 -0.27
C SER A 275 13.53 -18.83 -0.63
N CYS A 276 12.54 -18.65 0.26
CA CYS A 276 11.14 -18.96 -0.03
C CYS A 276 10.57 -18.01 -1.10
N ALA A 277 10.81 -16.71 -0.98
CA ALA A 277 10.40 -15.74 -2.01
C ALA A 277 11.02 -16.06 -3.38
N ASN A 278 12.31 -16.37 -3.41
CA ASN A 278 13.02 -16.78 -4.63
C ASN A 278 12.44 -18.09 -5.21
N TYR A 279 12.09 -19.06 -4.35
CA TYR A 279 11.50 -20.33 -4.75
C TYR A 279 10.17 -20.14 -5.53
N TRP A 280 9.27 -19.30 -5.04
CA TRP A 280 8.02 -19.01 -5.72
C TRP A 280 8.23 -18.32 -7.09
N LEU A 281 9.17 -17.38 -7.17
CA LEU A 281 9.50 -16.68 -8.41
C LEU A 281 10.23 -17.59 -9.42
N LYS A 282 11.14 -18.47 -8.94
CA LYS A 282 12.00 -19.28 -9.80
C LYS A 282 11.32 -20.57 -10.24
N GLU A 283 10.72 -21.31 -9.29
CA GLU A 283 10.25 -22.67 -9.53
C GLU A 283 8.77 -22.71 -9.99
N TYR A 284 8.02 -21.64 -9.75
CA TYR A 284 6.62 -21.52 -10.18
C TYR A 284 6.38 -20.41 -11.21
N HIS A 285 7.38 -19.62 -11.56
CA HIS A 285 7.28 -18.53 -12.53
C HIS A 285 6.25 -17.46 -12.15
N VAL A 286 5.86 -17.30 -10.87
CA VAL A 286 4.98 -16.19 -10.50
C VAL A 286 5.64 -14.85 -10.84
N ASP A 287 4.84 -13.87 -11.29
CA ASP A 287 5.34 -12.59 -11.79
C ASP A 287 5.61 -11.58 -10.70
N GLY A 288 5.08 -11.81 -9.52
CA GLY A 288 5.30 -10.91 -8.41
C GLY A 288 4.83 -11.47 -7.08
N LEU A 289 5.21 -10.75 -6.03
CA LEU A 289 4.81 -11.03 -4.65
C LEU A 289 4.18 -9.78 -4.05
N ARG A 290 3.00 -9.92 -3.44
CA ARG A 290 2.47 -8.93 -2.51
C ARG A 290 2.90 -9.33 -1.12
N MET A 291 3.53 -8.44 -0.38
CA MET A 291 4.00 -8.70 0.97
C MET A 291 3.03 -8.14 1.99
N ASP A 292 2.43 -9.07 2.73
CA ASP A 292 1.44 -8.82 3.76
C ASP A 292 2.00 -8.03 4.93
N ALA A 293 1.24 -7.06 5.43
CA ALA A 293 1.42 -6.34 6.70
C ALA A 293 2.88 -5.94 7.02
N ILE A 294 3.63 -5.44 6.03
CA ILE A 294 5.04 -5.07 6.27
C ILE A 294 5.20 -3.94 7.29
N SER A 295 4.15 -3.17 7.58
CA SER A 295 4.11 -2.23 8.70
C SER A 295 4.52 -2.89 10.04
N ASN A 296 4.08 -4.14 10.26
CA ASN A 296 4.38 -4.93 11.46
C ASN A 296 5.83 -5.47 11.49
N MET A 297 6.52 -5.43 10.34
CA MET A 297 7.97 -5.66 10.24
C MET A 297 8.76 -4.38 10.45
N ILE A 298 8.37 -3.29 9.77
CA ILE A 298 9.05 -2.00 9.79
C ILE A 298 9.05 -1.41 11.21
N TYR A 299 7.91 -1.43 11.87
CA TYR A 299 7.75 -0.98 13.24
C TYR A 299 7.44 -2.15 14.17
N TRP A 300 8.00 -2.13 15.38
CA TRP A 300 7.68 -3.15 16.36
C TRP A 300 6.17 -3.24 16.62
N GLN A 301 5.57 -4.39 16.26
CA GLN A 301 4.12 -4.63 16.34
C GLN A 301 3.28 -3.60 15.52
N GLY A 302 3.78 -3.16 14.39
CA GLY A 302 3.07 -2.19 13.53
C GLY A 302 2.93 -0.78 14.12
N ASN A 303 3.50 -0.53 15.30
CA ASN A 303 3.32 0.72 16.02
C ASN A 303 4.54 1.64 15.89
N PRO A 304 4.44 2.78 15.15
CA PRO A 304 5.54 3.74 15.01
C PRO A 304 6.10 4.25 16.34
N ALA A 305 5.28 4.36 17.39
CA ALA A 305 5.72 4.80 18.72
C ALA A 305 6.68 3.79 19.39
N ARG A 306 6.69 2.53 18.98
CA ARG A 306 7.62 1.50 19.46
C ARG A 306 8.98 1.53 18.74
N GLY A 307 9.10 2.36 17.72
CA GLY A 307 10.31 2.55 16.93
C GLY A 307 10.48 1.53 15.79
N VAL A 308 11.45 1.82 14.93
CA VAL A 308 11.75 1.03 13.72
C VAL A 308 12.55 -0.22 14.09
N ASN A 309 12.11 -1.37 13.59
CA ASN A 309 12.88 -2.63 13.60
C ASN A 309 13.90 -2.60 12.45
N LYS A 310 15.09 -2.09 12.75
CA LYS A 310 16.15 -1.90 11.75
C LYS A 310 16.57 -3.21 11.06
N ASP A 311 16.50 -4.32 11.77
CA ASP A 311 16.86 -5.63 11.21
C ASP A 311 15.86 -6.09 10.17
N ALA A 312 14.58 -5.87 10.39
CA ALA A 312 13.53 -6.16 9.41
C ALA A 312 13.61 -5.23 8.20
N VAL A 313 13.91 -3.94 8.39
CA VAL A 313 14.15 -3.01 7.28
C VAL A 313 15.31 -3.47 6.41
N VAL A 314 16.45 -3.83 7.00
CA VAL A 314 17.61 -4.36 6.27
C VAL A 314 17.27 -5.68 5.57
N PHE A 315 16.46 -6.53 6.20
CA PHE A 315 15.99 -7.76 5.55
C PHE A 315 15.15 -7.46 4.31
N LEU A 316 14.17 -6.57 4.41
CA LEU A 316 13.32 -6.17 3.26
C LEU A 316 14.17 -5.61 2.11
N GLN A 317 15.11 -4.72 2.41
CA GLN A 317 16.02 -4.16 1.42
C GLN A 317 16.84 -5.25 0.70
N ASN A 318 17.47 -6.13 1.46
CA ASN A 318 18.31 -7.20 0.90
C ASN A 318 17.48 -8.20 0.08
N MET A 319 16.29 -8.57 0.57
CA MET A 319 15.38 -9.48 -0.13
C MET A 319 14.91 -8.87 -1.46
N ASN A 320 14.38 -7.66 -1.43
CA ASN A 320 13.82 -7.01 -2.61
C ASN A 320 14.90 -6.77 -3.68
N GLU A 321 16.04 -6.20 -3.30
CA GLU A 321 17.17 -6.00 -4.22
C GLU A 321 17.68 -7.33 -4.78
N GLY A 322 17.80 -8.35 -3.92
CA GLY A 322 18.26 -9.67 -4.33
C GLY A 322 17.29 -10.36 -5.29
N LEU A 323 15.98 -10.22 -5.10
CA LEU A 323 14.96 -10.78 -6.00
C LEU A 323 14.93 -10.05 -7.35
N VAL A 324 14.94 -8.72 -7.34
CA VAL A 324 14.94 -7.91 -8.58
C VAL A 324 16.20 -8.19 -9.42
N ASN A 325 17.35 -8.40 -8.79
CA ASN A 325 18.59 -8.73 -9.49
C ASN A 325 18.59 -10.17 -10.08
N ARG A 326 17.78 -11.08 -9.54
CA ARG A 326 17.68 -12.48 -10.03
C ARG A 326 16.59 -12.66 -11.09
N HIS A 327 15.54 -11.87 -11.00
CA HIS A 327 14.33 -12.05 -11.81
C HIS A 327 13.96 -10.74 -12.51
N SER A 328 14.18 -10.69 -13.82
CA SER A 328 13.80 -9.52 -14.62
C SER A 328 12.27 -9.36 -14.68
N GLY A 329 11.80 -8.12 -14.57
CA GLY A 329 10.41 -7.75 -14.77
C GLY A 329 9.45 -8.16 -13.64
N ILE A 330 9.93 -8.61 -12.49
CA ILE A 330 9.05 -8.95 -11.36
C ILE A 330 8.43 -7.73 -10.71
N LEU A 331 7.26 -7.94 -10.11
CA LEU A 331 6.52 -6.97 -9.34
C LEU A 331 6.59 -7.31 -7.85
N LEU A 332 6.98 -6.36 -7.01
CA LEU A 332 6.94 -6.47 -5.56
C LEU A 332 6.01 -5.41 -4.99
N ALA A 333 4.87 -5.82 -4.44
CA ALA A 333 3.88 -4.93 -3.84
C ALA A 333 3.96 -4.99 -2.31
N ALA A 334 3.85 -3.84 -1.67
CA ALA A 334 3.89 -3.70 -0.22
C ALA A 334 2.52 -3.33 0.33
N GLU A 335 1.98 -4.11 1.26
CA GLU A 335 0.92 -3.61 2.13
C GLU A 335 1.55 -2.92 3.34
N ASP A 336 1.50 -1.60 3.33
CA ASP A 336 1.96 -0.76 4.45
C ASP A 336 0.93 0.31 4.78
N SER A 337 0.34 0.21 5.95
CA SER A 337 -0.63 1.16 6.50
C SER A 337 0.00 2.39 7.13
N THR A 338 1.33 2.51 7.11
CA THR A 338 2.06 3.60 7.75
C THR A 338 2.58 4.64 6.74
N VAL A 339 3.08 5.74 7.26
CA VAL A 339 3.75 6.79 6.48
C VAL A 339 5.26 6.57 6.38
N TYR A 340 5.74 5.31 6.46
CA TYR A 340 7.16 5.03 6.29
C TYR A 340 7.62 5.48 4.90
N PRO A 341 8.67 6.32 4.80
CA PRO A 341 9.03 6.96 3.54
C PRO A 341 9.89 6.03 2.65
N GLY A 342 9.72 6.17 1.33
CA GLY A 342 10.59 5.51 0.36
C GLY A 342 10.38 4.01 0.24
N VAL A 343 9.16 3.52 0.50
CA VAL A 343 8.82 2.10 0.32
C VAL A 343 9.12 1.65 -1.11
N THR A 344 8.79 2.48 -2.11
CA THR A 344 9.01 2.16 -3.52
C THR A 344 10.29 2.77 -4.12
N LYS A 345 11.09 3.49 -3.34
CA LYS A 345 12.42 3.95 -3.78
C LYS A 345 13.40 2.79 -3.85
N ARG A 346 14.39 2.92 -4.73
CA ARG A 346 15.47 1.91 -4.85
C ARG A 346 16.25 1.79 -3.56
N VAL A 347 16.75 0.60 -3.27
CA VAL A 347 17.58 0.34 -2.08
C VAL A 347 18.84 1.23 -2.08
N ALA A 348 19.47 1.41 -3.23
CA ALA A 348 20.63 2.30 -3.39
C ALA A 348 20.32 3.79 -3.08
N GLU A 349 19.06 4.19 -3.08
CA GLU A 349 18.56 5.52 -2.74
C GLU A 349 18.03 5.58 -1.29
N GLY A 350 18.26 4.52 -0.51
CA GLY A 350 17.81 4.39 0.87
C GLY A 350 16.36 3.91 1.04
N GLY A 351 15.70 3.50 -0.04
CA GLY A 351 14.35 2.95 0.00
C GLY A 351 14.29 1.47 0.33
N LEU A 352 13.07 0.88 0.32
CA LEU A 352 12.86 -0.54 0.57
C LEU A 352 12.90 -1.40 -0.70
N GLY A 353 12.84 -0.80 -1.89
CA GLY A 353 12.97 -1.50 -3.17
C GLY A 353 11.70 -2.19 -3.68
N PHE A 354 10.52 -1.89 -3.13
CA PHE A 354 9.25 -2.37 -3.68
C PHE A 354 8.93 -1.70 -5.02
N THR A 355 8.17 -2.39 -5.85
CA THR A 355 7.63 -1.79 -7.08
C THR A 355 6.46 -0.88 -6.77
N TYR A 356 5.55 -1.35 -5.91
CA TYR A 356 4.33 -0.64 -5.52
C TYR A 356 4.09 -0.69 -4.02
N LYS A 357 3.31 0.30 -3.56
CA LYS A 357 2.72 0.34 -2.22
C LYS A 357 1.21 0.44 -2.35
N TRP A 358 0.43 -0.35 -1.61
CA TRP A 358 -1.01 -0.17 -1.51
C TRP A 358 -1.33 1.20 -0.93
N ASP A 359 -2.25 1.94 -1.58
CA ASP A 359 -2.70 3.25 -1.08
C ASP A 359 -3.89 3.07 -0.13
N MET A 360 -3.57 2.79 1.13
CA MET A 360 -4.58 2.66 2.18
C MET A 360 -5.29 3.99 2.46
N GLY A 361 -4.62 5.12 2.28
CA GLY A 361 -5.18 6.46 2.43
C GLY A 361 -6.26 6.74 1.39
N PHE A 362 -5.97 6.50 0.10
CA PHE A 362 -6.95 6.57 -0.98
C PHE A 362 -8.18 5.72 -0.69
N MET A 363 -7.97 4.47 -0.31
CA MET A 363 -9.05 3.51 -0.06
C MET A 363 -9.97 4.00 1.06
N HIS A 364 -9.43 4.31 2.24
CA HIS A 364 -10.22 4.75 3.40
C HIS A 364 -10.98 6.05 3.11
N ASP A 365 -10.29 7.08 2.63
CA ASP A 365 -10.90 8.40 2.39
C ASP A 365 -11.96 8.35 1.30
N THR A 366 -11.72 7.60 0.23
CA THR A 366 -12.67 7.43 -0.88
C THR A 366 -13.94 6.71 -0.41
N LEU A 367 -13.79 5.58 0.29
CA LEU A 367 -14.93 4.83 0.81
C LEU A 367 -15.73 5.65 1.83
N GLU A 368 -15.06 6.36 2.74
CA GLU A 368 -15.74 7.24 3.70
C GLU A 368 -16.49 8.37 3.00
N TYR A 369 -15.94 8.96 1.93
CA TYR A 369 -16.63 9.98 1.15
C TYR A 369 -17.94 9.46 0.56
N PHE A 370 -17.92 8.27 -0.05
CA PHE A 370 -19.09 7.69 -0.70
C PHE A 370 -20.16 7.20 0.28
N GLN A 371 -19.82 6.93 1.54
CA GLN A 371 -20.78 6.65 2.60
C GLN A 371 -21.61 7.88 3.00
N LYS A 372 -21.09 9.09 2.80
CA LYS A 372 -21.73 10.34 3.17
C LYS A 372 -22.87 10.69 2.21
N ASN A 373 -23.91 11.37 2.72
CA ASN A 373 -24.94 11.99 1.90
C ASN A 373 -24.39 13.25 1.19
N THR A 374 -25.12 13.75 0.20
CA THR A 374 -24.71 14.92 -0.61
C THR A 374 -24.35 16.15 0.23
N GLY A 375 -25.16 16.44 1.26
CA GLY A 375 -24.94 17.60 2.13
C GLY A 375 -23.60 17.50 2.91
N GLU A 376 -23.23 16.30 3.34
CA GLU A 376 -21.94 16.05 3.98
C GLU A 376 -20.79 16.06 2.97
N ARG A 377 -20.99 15.52 1.74
CA ARG A 377 -19.97 15.51 0.68
C ARG A 377 -19.53 16.92 0.28
N LEU A 378 -20.44 17.90 0.30
CA LEU A 378 -20.13 19.29 0.01
C LEU A 378 -19.00 19.85 0.87
N ASN A 379 -18.88 19.38 2.12
CA ASN A 379 -17.88 19.84 3.09
C ASN A 379 -16.72 18.84 3.28
N ASN A 380 -16.66 17.77 2.49
CA ASN A 380 -15.64 16.71 2.63
C ASN A 380 -14.87 16.45 1.32
N ARG A 381 -14.73 17.47 0.47
CA ARG A 381 -13.97 17.37 -0.80
C ARG A 381 -12.55 16.86 -0.63
N ASN A 382 -11.91 17.27 0.47
CA ASN A 382 -10.54 16.89 0.81
C ASN A 382 -10.34 15.37 0.86
N LYS A 383 -11.37 14.59 1.19
CA LYS A 383 -11.26 13.12 1.19
C LYS A 383 -10.98 12.52 -0.19
N LEU A 384 -11.42 13.20 -1.26
CA LEU A 384 -11.08 12.78 -2.62
C LEU A 384 -9.84 13.48 -3.18
N THR A 385 -9.51 14.68 -2.70
CA THR A 385 -8.40 15.44 -3.26
C THR A 385 -7.09 15.23 -2.50
N PHE A 386 -7.12 14.71 -1.29
CA PHE A 386 -5.91 14.56 -0.47
C PHE A 386 -4.91 13.58 -1.09
N SER A 387 -5.35 12.44 -1.61
CA SER A 387 -4.48 11.47 -2.30
C SER A 387 -3.79 12.08 -3.54
N MET A 388 -4.42 13.07 -4.19
CA MET A 388 -3.84 13.78 -5.32
C MET A 388 -2.66 14.70 -4.94
N HIS A 389 -2.42 14.95 -3.65
CA HIS A 389 -1.26 15.72 -3.22
C HIS A 389 -0.01 14.85 -3.05
N TYR A 390 -0.18 13.57 -2.73
CA TYR A 390 0.95 12.67 -2.42
C TYR A 390 1.15 11.53 -3.43
N PHE A 391 0.31 11.40 -4.47
CA PHE A 391 0.40 10.26 -5.40
C PHE A 391 1.76 10.10 -6.10
N LYS A 392 2.61 11.14 -6.08
CA LYS A 392 3.98 11.12 -6.63
C LYS A 392 5.04 10.67 -5.62
N ASP A 393 4.70 10.57 -4.32
CA ASP A 393 5.67 10.24 -3.27
C ASP A 393 6.11 8.78 -3.35
N GLU A 394 5.18 7.90 -3.73
CA GLU A 394 5.41 6.47 -3.93
C GLU A 394 4.73 6.01 -5.23
N ARG A 395 5.06 4.83 -5.70
CA ARG A 395 4.28 4.17 -6.76
C ARG A 395 3.13 3.42 -6.11
N TYR A 396 1.94 3.98 -6.24
CA TYR A 396 0.77 3.46 -5.57
C TYR A 396 -0.01 2.43 -6.38
N LEU A 397 -0.54 1.43 -5.68
CA LEU A 397 -1.56 0.50 -6.12
C LEU A 397 -2.84 0.82 -5.36
N LEU A 398 -3.89 1.23 -6.09
CA LEU A 398 -5.19 1.55 -5.55
C LEU A 398 -5.96 0.25 -5.36
N ALA A 399 -6.22 -0.13 -4.10
CA ALA A 399 -6.79 -1.43 -3.78
C ALA A 399 -8.17 -1.29 -3.12
N PHE A 400 -9.18 -1.94 -3.72
CA PHE A 400 -10.39 -2.35 -3.02
C PHE A 400 -10.31 -3.85 -2.77
N SER A 401 -9.54 -4.21 -1.74
CA SER A 401 -9.11 -5.57 -1.42
C SER A 401 -10.14 -6.38 -0.63
N HIS A 402 -9.82 -7.65 -0.38
CA HIS A 402 -10.61 -8.55 0.45
C HIS A 402 -10.89 -8.00 1.84
N ASP A 403 -9.93 -7.30 2.46
CA ASP A 403 -10.07 -6.75 3.81
C ASP A 403 -11.21 -5.75 3.96
N GLU A 404 -11.60 -5.08 2.87
CA GLU A 404 -12.66 -4.08 2.91
C GLU A 404 -14.07 -4.65 2.83
N VAL A 405 -14.24 -5.95 2.60
CA VAL A 405 -15.54 -6.58 2.36
C VAL A 405 -15.84 -7.73 3.31
N VAL A 406 -15.24 -7.72 4.50
CA VAL A 406 -15.34 -8.75 5.55
C VAL A 406 -15.51 -8.14 6.94
N HIS A 407 -15.80 -8.95 7.92
CA HIS A 407 -15.80 -8.63 9.35
C HIS A 407 -16.71 -7.47 9.77
N GLY A 408 -17.87 -7.33 9.14
CA GLY A 408 -18.84 -6.28 9.44
C GLY A 408 -18.49 -4.92 8.83
N LYS A 409 -17.51 -4.86 7.91
CA LYS A 409 -17.15 -3.62 7.19
C LYS A 409 -18.17 -3.27 6.09
N ALA A 410 -19.07 -4.16 5.73
CA ALA A 410 -19.98 -4.13 4.57
C ALA A 410 -19.23 -4.21 3.21
N THR A 411 -19.91 -4.61 2.14
CA THR A 411 -19.33 -4.67 0.79
C THR A 411 -19.21 -3.29 0.15
N ILE A 412 -18.44 -3.17 -0.92
CA ILE A 412 -18.25 -1.88 -1.61
C ILE A 412 -19.59 -1.27 -2.01
N ILE A 413 -20.49 -2.05 -2.61
CA ILE A 413 -21.83 -1.54 -2.97
C ILE A 413 -22.67 -1.17 -1.75
N GLN A 414 -22.57 -1.91 -0.64
CA GLN A 414 -23.31 -1.59 0.59
C GLN A 414 -22.84 -0.29 1.24
N LYS A 415 -21.55 0.04 1.10
CA LYS A 415 -20.99 1.31 1.61
C LYS A 415 -21.55 2.54 0.90
N MET A 416 -22.11 2.39 -0.32
CA MET A 416 -22.72 3.52 -1.04
C MET A 416 -23.95 4.04 -0.28
N ASN A 417 -24.10 5.37 -0.22
CA ASN A 417 -25.19 6.03 0.51
C ASN A 417 -26.55 5.79 -0.16
N GLY A 418 -27.60 5.61 0.66
CA GLY A 418 -28.99 5.50 0.21
C GLY A 418 -29.49 4.08 0.01
N ASP A 419 -30.63 3.96 -0.65
CA ASP A 419 -31.33 2.70 -0.94
C ASP A 419 -30.66 1.91 -2.10
N TYR A 420 -31.22 0.74 -2.38
CA TYR A 420 -30.71 -0.16 -3.42
C TYR A 420 -30.49 0.54 -4.77
N ASP A 421 -31.49 1.33 -5.22
CA ASP A 421 -31.43 1.98 -6.53
C ASP A 421 -30.37 3.09 -6.62
N ARG A 422 -30.15 3.81 -5.53
CA ARG A 422 -29.17 4.89 -5.42
C ARG A 422 -27.73 4.42 -5.26
N LYS A 423 -27.52 3.18 -4.87
CA LYS A 423 -26.18 2.62 -4.67
C LYS A 423 -25.42 2.41 -5.98
N PHE A 424 -26.07 1.91 -7.02
CA PHE A 424 -25.42 1.56 -8.30
C PHE A 424 -24.81 2.76 -9.04
N PRO A 425 -25.51 3.91 -9.24
CA PRO A 425 -24.86 5.07 -9.86
C PRO A 425 -23.67 5.58 -9.04
N GLN A 426 -23.71 5.51 -7.71
CA GLN A 426 -22.58 5.89 -6.87
C GLN A 426 -21.40 4.91 -6.99
N ALA A 427 -21.66 3.61 -7.07
CA ALA A 427 -20.63 2.61 -7.32
C ALA A 427 -19.97 2.81 -8.68
N ARG A 428 -20.77 3.10 -9.74
CA ARG A 428 -20.21 3.46 -11.05
C ARG A 428 -19.32 4.71 -10.96
N ALA A 429 -19.76 5.75 -10.28
CA ALA A 429 -18.97 6.97 -10.09
C ALA A 429 -17.70 6.73 -9.26
N LEU A 430 -17.74 5.84 -8.24
CA LEU A 430 -16.60 5.42 -7.44
C LEU A 430 -15.54 4.72 -8.30
N TYR A 431 -15.93 3.71 -9.08
CA TYR A 431 -14.99 2.98 -9.92
C TYR A 431 -14.47 3.82 -11.09
N ALA A 432 -15.28 4.74 -11.64
CA ALA A 432 -14.82 5.74 -12.60
C ALA A 432 -13.73 6.63 -11.97
N TYR A 433 -13.93 7.09 -10.72
CA TYR A 433 -12.93 7.87 -9.99
C TYR A 433 -11.63 7.07 -9.79
N MET A 434 -11.73 5.81 -9.34
CA MET A 434 -10.57 4.94 -9.18
C MET A 434 -9.84 4.73 -10.51
N ALA A 435 -10.55 4.49 -11.61
CA ALA A 435 -9.96 4.21 -12.93
C ALA A 435 -9.07 5.36 -13.42
N VAL A 436 -9.47 6.62 -13.19
CA VAL A 436 -8.74 7.80 -13.67
C VAL A 436 -7.84 8.47 -12.63
N HIS A 437 -7.90 8.04 -11.36
CA HIS A 437 -6.96 8.45 -10.34
C HIS A 437 -5.57 7.87 -10.64
N PRO A 438 -4.46 8.64 -10.51
CA PRO A 438 -3.12 8.09 -10.66
C PRO A 438 -2.86 6.90 -9.73
N GLY A 439 -2.19 5.87 -10.26
CA GLY A 439 -1.89 4.61 -9.57
C GLY A 439 -2.47 3.41 -10.30
N LYS A 440 -1.90 2.22 -10.09
CA LYS A 440 -2.39 0.97 -10.67
C LYS A 440 -3.63 0.47 -9.92
N LYS A 441 -4.35 -0.52 -10.44
CA LYS A 441 -5.68 -0.90 -9.95
C LYS A 441 -5.69 -2.33 -9.42
N LEU A 442 -6.35 -2.53 -8.27
CA LEU A 442 -6.66 -3.84 -7.71
C LEU A 442 -8.11 -3.87 -7.23
N ASN A 443 -8.83 -4.91 -7.63
CA ASN A 443 -10.20 -5.13 -7.23
C ASN A 443 -10.41 -6.56 -6.78
N PHE A 444 -11.00 -6.75 -5.59
CA PHE A 444 -11.31 -8.08 -5.06
C PHE A 444 -12.52 -8.70 -5.73
N MET A 445 -12.49 -10.01 -5.91
CA MET A 445 -13.55 -10.82 -6.51
C MET A 445 -14.92 -10.54 -5.89
N GLY A 446 -15.93 -10.38 -6.75
CA GLY A 446 -17.33 -10.10 -6.36
C GLY A 446 -17.67 -8.60 -6.31
N ASN A 447 -16.70 -7.72 -6.20
CA ASN A 447 -16.94 -6.28 -6.27
C ASN A 447 -17.46 -5.87 -7.64
N GLU A 448 -16.98 -6.49 -8.72
CA GLU A 448 -17.36 -6.21 -10.11
C GLU A 448 -18.77 -6.65 -10.49
N ILE A 449 -19.40 -7.49 -9.66
CA ILE A 449 -20.82 -7.85 -9.78
C ILE A 449 -21.69 -7.19 -8.71
N ALA A 450 -21.14 -6.21 -7.99
CA ALA A 450 -21.80 -5.50 -6.90
C ALA A 450 -22.32 -6.44 -5.79
N HIS A 451 -21.47 -7.31 -5.28
CA HIS A 451 -21.83 -8.33 -4.29
C HIS A 451 -22.35 -7.72 -3.00
N PHE A 452 -23.54 -8.15 -2.53
CA PHE A 452 -24.15 -7.60 -1.31
C PHE A 452 -23.80 -8.36 -0.04
N ARG A 453 -23.44 -9.62 -0.14
CA ARG A 453 -22.96 -10.41 1.01
C ARG A 453 -21.47 -10.18 1.20
N GLU A 454 -21.05 -9.91 2.43
CA GLU A 454 -19.63 -9.93 2.77
C GLU A 454 -18.98 -11.25 2.34
N TRP A 455 -17.72 -11.18 1.95
CA TRP A 455 -17.00 -12.37 1.54
C TRP A 455 -16.94 -13.41 2.68
N ASP A 456 -17.05 -14.68 2.29
CA ASP A 456 -17.02 -15.85 3.18
C ASP A 456 -16.25 -16.95 2.44
N GLU A 457 -15.11 -17.36 2.96
CA GLU A 457 -14.23 -18.37 2.37
C GLU A 457 -14.87 -19.75 2.19
N LYS A 458 -15.94 -20.02 2.94
CA LYS A 458 -16.68 -21.30 2.88
C LYS A 458 -17.65 -21.38 1.70
N ARG A 459 -17.97 -20.25 1.07
CA ARG A 459 -18.97 -20.12 0.02
C ARG A 459 -18.37 -19.51 -1.25
N GLU A 460 -18.87 -19.95 -2.42
CA GLU A 460 -18.56 -19.26 -3.67
C GLU A 460 -19.26 -17.89 -3.73
N GLN A 461 -18.87 -17.09 -4.73
CA GLN A 461 -19.50 -15.82 -5.02
C GLN A 461 -20.98 -16.01 -5.36
N ASP A 462 -21.83 -15.03 -5.07
CA ASP A 462 -23.26 -15.09 -5.37
C ASP A 462 -23.50 -14.81 -6.87
N TRP A 463 -23.04 -15.71 -7.73
CA TRP A 463 -23.12 -15.59 -9.20
C TRP A 463 -24.53 -15.36 -9.73
N ASN A 464 -25.56 -15.82 -8.99
CA ASN A 464 -26.97 -15.59 -9.30
C ASN A 464 -27.36 -14.09 -9.25
N LEU A 465 -26.53 -13.20 -8.71
CA LEU A 465 -26.77 -11.76 -8.80
C LEU A 465 -26.80 -11.27 -10.23
N LEU A 466 -26.07 -11.92 -11.14
CA LEU A 466 -26.08 -11.59 -12.57
C LEU A 466 -27.43 -11.85 -13.26
N ASP A 467 -28.34 -12.59 -12.64
CA ASP A 467 -29.72 -12.73 -13.12
C ASP A 467 -30.57 -11.45 -12.90
N PHE A 468 -30.13 -10.56 -12.02
CA PHE A 468 -30.81 -9.31 -11.73
C PHE A 468 -30.29 -8.17 -12.63
N PRO A 469 -31.19 -7.35 -13.23
CA PRO A 469 -30.80 -6.35 -14.21
C PRO A 469 -29.70 -5.40 -13.74
N LYS A 470 -29.81 -4.81 -12.56
CA LYS A 470 -28.85 -3.83 -12.04
C LYS A 470 -27.45 -4.39 -11.84
N HIS A 471 -27.32 -5.64 -11.39
CA HIS A 471 -26.04 -6.32 -11.22
C HIS A 471 -25.41 -6.66 -12.57
N ARG A 472 -26.21 -7.13 -13.54
CA ARG A 472 -25.76 -7.41 -14.90
C ARG A 472 -25.30 -6.13 -15.62
N GLU A 473 -26.06 -5.05 -15.49
CA GLU A 473 -25.73 -3.72 -16.03
C GLU A 473 -24.48 -3.15 -15.39
N PHE A 474 -24.32 -3.35 -14.07
CA PHE A 474 -23.09 -2.95 -13.36
C PHE A 474 -21.88 -3.79 -13.79
N ALA A 475 -22.05 -5.09 -13.99
CA ALA A 475 -21.00 -5.96 -14.53
C ALA A 475 -20.57 -5.52 -15.94
N ALA A 476 -21.52 -5.21 -16.82
CA ALA A 476 -21.23 -4.65 -18.16
C ALA A 476 -20.47 -3.31 -18.07
N TYR A 477 -20.84 -2.47 -17.10
CA TYR A 477 -20.12 -1.22 -16.81
C TYR A 477 -18.66 -1.50 -16.40
N MET A 478 -18.43 -2.43 -15.48
CA MET A 478 -17.08 -2.78 -15.02
C MET A 478 -16.21 -3.34 -16.14
N GLN A 479 -16.79 -4.18 -17.01
CA GLN A 479 -16.13 -4.68 -18.22
C GLN A 479 -15.69 -3.51 -19.12
N ALA A 480 -16.60 -2.62 -19.47
CA ALA A 480 -16.32 -1.47 -20.34
C ALA A 480 -15.28 -0.52 -19.73
N LEU A 481 -15.37 -0.24 -18.44
CA LEU A 481 -14.41 0.64 -17.74
C LEU A 481 -13.00 0.04 -17.68
N ASN A 482 -12.90 -1.24 -17.39
CA ASN A 482 -11.61 -1.94 -17.32
C ASN A 482 -10.94 -2.03 -18.70
N HIS A 483 -11.70 -2.31 -19.77
CA HIS A 483 -11.16 -2.29 -21.13
C HIS A 483 -10.72 -0.89 -21.57
N LEU A 484 -11.47 0.15 -21.18
CA LEU A 484 -11.04 1.54 -21.39
C LEU A 484 -9.71 1.80 -20.65
N TYR A 485 -9.58 1.39 -19.39
CA TYR A 485 -8.35 1.55 -18.64
C TYR A 485 -7.15 0.84 -19.30
N LEU A 486 -7.34 -0.38 -19.80
CA LEU A 486 -6.26 -1.11 -20.47
C LEU A 486 -5.83 -0.46 -21.79
N SER A 487 -6.78 0.08 -22.55
CA SER A 487 -6.53 0.64 -23.90
C SER A 487 -6.10 2.11 -23.90
N GLU A 488 -6.35 2.87 -22.83
CA GLU A 488 -6.12 4.31 -22.77
C GLU A 488 -4.84 4.61 -21.97
N GLU A 489 -3.73 4.89 -22.66
CA GLU A 489 -2.43 5.17 -22.06
C GLU A 489 -2.51 6.33 -21.05
N ALA A 490 -3.31 7.35 -21.30
CA ALA A 490 -3.50 8.47 -20.39
C ALA A 490 -3.96 8.04 -18.99
N LEU A 491 -4.61 6.86 -18.82
CA LEU A 491 -5.13 6.38 -17.55
C LEU A 491 -4.10 5.62 -16.70
N TRP A 492 -3.03 5.09 -17.32
CA TRP A 492 -2.02 4.31 -16.62
C TRP A 492 -0.59 4.86 -16.74
N ASN A 493 -0.40 5.98 -17.47
CA ASN A 493 0.83 6.78 -17.42
C ASN A 493 0.85 7.64 -16.14
N ASP A 494 1.18 7.02 -15.01
CA ASP A 494 1.05 7.63 -13.69
C ASP A 494 2.31 8.39 -13.25
N TYR A 495 3.49 8.01 -13.75
CA TYR A 495 4.78 8.44 -13.23
C TYR A 495 5.61 9.22 -14.25
N GLY A 496 5.09 9.40 -15.46
CA GLY A 496 5.68 10.25 -16.51
C GLY A 496 5.27 11.72 -16.32
N GLY A 497 6.24 12.58 -16.07
CA GLY A 497 6.13 14.06 -16.11
C GLY A 497 4.79 14.68 -15.72
N ASP A 498 4.05 15.23 -16.69
CA ASP A 498 2.81 15.97 -16.49
C ASP A 498 1.53 15.12 -16.70
N GLY A 499 1.54 13.84 -16.34
CA GLY A 499 0.42 12.91 -16.54
C GLY A 499 -0.92 13.30 -15.89
N PHE A 500 -0.93 14.31 -15.01
CA PHE A 500 -2.10 14.78 -14.27
C PHE A 500 -2.15 16.33 -14.22
N GLU A 501 -3.33 16.91 -14.49
CA GLU A 501 -3.57 18.35 -14.40
C GLU A 501 -4.99 18.64 -13.92
N TRP A 502 -5.11 19.42 -12.83
CA TRP A 502 -6.42 19.89 -12.36
C TRP A 502 -7.11 20.82 -13.37
N VAL A 503 -8.42 20.64 -13.55
CA VAL A 503 -9.27 21.53 -14.32
C VAL A 503 -10.29 22.18 -13.39
N HIS A 504 -10.43 23.51 -13.48
CA HIS A 504 -11.36 24.25 -12.66
C HIS A 504 -12.80 24.03 -13.11
N ALA A 505 -13.53 23.16 -12.40
CA ALA A 505 -14.92 22.84 -12.67
C ALA A 505 -15.86 23.63 -11.75
N VAL A 506 -16.90 24.25 -12.31
CA VAL A 506 -17.90 25.02 -11.56
C VAL A 506 -19.28 24.40 -11.75
N SER A 507 -19.87 23.99 -10.64
CA SER A 507 -21.26 23.51 -10.56
C SER A 507 -22.23 24.68 -10.73
N GLN A 508 -23.26 24.50 -11.52
CA GLN A 508 -24.35 25.50 -11.61
C GLN A 508 -25.28 25.44 -10.39
N ASN A 509 -25.40 24.28 -9.76
CA ASN A 509 -26.17 24.10 -8.51
C ASN A 509 -25.42 24.56 -7.25
N TYR A 510 -24.08 24.38 -7.25
CA TYR A 510 -23.19 24.72 -6.15
C TYR A 510 -22.01 25.53 -6.69
N PRO A 511 -22.20 26.83 -6.97
CA PRO A 511 -21.18 27.65 -7.62
C PRO A 511 -19.95 27.93 -6.74
N ASP A 512 -20.07 27.72 -5.44
CA ASP A 512 -18.91 27.72 -4.53
C ASP A 512 -18.10 26.43 -4.76
N THR A 513 -16.89 26.60 -5.33
CA THR A 513 -16.03 25.47 -5.69
C THR A 513 -15.44 24.75 -4.48
N GLU A 514 -15.37 25.39 -3.32
CA GLU A 514 -14.93 24.78 -2.08
C GLU A 514 -16.01 23.88 -1.47
N HIS A 515 -17.30 24.19 -1.72
CA HIS A 515 -18.45 23.47 -1.22
C HIS A 515 -19.28 22.88 -2.38
N SER A 516 -18.65 22.11 -3.22
CA SER A 516 -19.31 21.43 -4.36
C SER A 516 -18.92 19.96 -4.44
N CYS A 517 -19.72 19.17 -5.17
CA CYS A 517 -19.45 17.76 -5.47
C CYS A 517 -18.93 17.54 -6.90
N VAL A 518 -18.50 18.61 -7.59
CA VAL A 518 -17.92 18.53 -8.93
C VAL A 518 -16.41 18.58 -8.89
N PHE A 519 -15.80 17.74 -9.74
CA PHE A 519 -14.36 17.67 -9.90
C PHE A 519 -14.04 17.48 -11.38
N ALA A 520 -12.91 18.04 -11.82
CA ALA A 520 -12.38 17.73 -13.15
C ALA A 520 -10.86 17.80 -13.16
N TRP A 521 -10.27 16.95 -13.99
CA TRP A 521 -8.84 16.97 -14.30
C TRP A 521 -8.56 16.35 -15.66
N LYS A 522 -7.40 16.63 -16.20
CA LYS A 522 -6.87 15.96 -17.38
C LYS A 522 -5.88 14.86 -16.98
N ARG A 523 -5.99 13.71 -17.63
CA ARG A 523 -4.94 12.67 -17.67
C ARG A 523 -4.24 12.76 -19.02
N LYS A 524 -2.93 12.59 -19.05
CA LYS A 524 -2.11 12.80 -20.25
C LYS A 524 -1.22 11.60 -20.51
N ALA A 525 -1.22 11.11 -21.75
CA ALA A 525 -0.30 10.10 -22.25
C ALA A 525 1.00 10.74 -22.75
N GLU A 526 2.06 9.95 -22.86
CA GLU A 526 3.37 10.43 -23.40
C GLU A 526 3.25 10.84 -24.87
N ASN A 527 2.38 10.21 -25.64
CA ASN A 527 2.12 10.56 -27.05
C ASN A 527 1.33 11.86 -27.24
N GLY A 528 1.02 12.58 -26.15
CA GLY A 528 0.27 13.84 -26.17
C GLY A 528 -1.26 13.70 -26.14
N ARG A 529 -1.80 12.48 -26.20
CA ARG A 529 -3.23 12.22 -26.04
C ARG A 529 -3.68 12.59 -24.63
N GLN A 530 -4.81 13.27 -24.48
CA GLN A 530 -5.33 13.72 -23.21
C GLN A 530 -6.76 13.26 -23.01
N LEU A 531 -7.09 12.92 -21.78
CA LEU A 531 -8.44 12.57 -21.36
C LEU A 531 -8.91 13.59 -20.31
N LEU A 532 -9.94 14.36 -20.63
CA LEU A 532 -10.63 15.25 -19.69
C LEU A 532 -11.69 14.44 -18.93
N CYS A 533 -11.52 14.32 -17.63
CA CYS A 533 -12.38 13.56 -16.72
C CYS A 533 -13.20 14.54 -15.88
N VAL A 534 -14.54 14.42 -15.92
CA VAL A 534 -15.49 15.29 -15.21
C VAL A 534 -16.38 14.45 -14.31
N PHE A 535 -16.55 14.84 -13.06
CA PHE A 535 -17.31 14.14 -12.04
C PHE A 535 -18.37 15.00 -11.40
N GLN A 536 -19.52 14.39 -11.11
CA GLN A 536 -20.60 14.91 -10.30
C GLN A 536 -21.00 13.88 -9.26
N PHE A 537 -20.74 14.13 -7.99
CA PHE A 537 -21.03 13.20 -6.89
C PHE A 537 -22.23 13.62 -6.01
N ALA A 538 -23.02 14.60 -6.46
CA ALA A 538 -24.27 14.96 -5.82
C ALA A 538 -25.47 14.14 -6.35
N ASP A 539 -26.56 14.15 -5.61
CA ASP A 539 -27.76 13.35 -5.84
C ASP A 539 -28.76 13.95 -6.83
N ARG A 540 -28.34 14.91 -7.61
CA ARG A 540 -29.15 15.54 -8.66
C ARG A 540 -28.29 15.90 -9.87
N ALA A 541 -28.96 15.98 -11.04
CA ALA A 541 -28.32 16.45 -12.27
C ALA A 541 -27.79 17.89 -12.11
N ASP A 542 -26.72 18.20 -12.83
CA ASP A 542 -26.04 19.49 -12.77
C ASP A 542 -25.52 19.91 -14.15
N GLY A 543 -25.39 21.22 -14.38
CA GLY A 543 -24.56 21.76 -15.43
C GLY A 543 -23.18 22.08 -14.89
N VAL A 544 -22.15 21.50 -15.48
CA VAL A 544 -20.75 21.72 -15.07
C VAL A 544 -20.04 22.59 -16.08
N THR A 545 -19.59 23.76 -15.62
CA THR A 545 -18.84 24.72 -16.46
C THR A 545 -17.35 24.45 -16.30
N LEU A 546 -16.63 24.32 -17.42
CA LEU A 546 -15.21 24.02 -17.53
C LEU A 546 -14.50 25.11 -18.36
N PRO A 547 -13.27 25.50 -18.06
CA PRO A 547 -12.43 26.25 -18.97
C PRO A 547 -12.10 25.37 -20.18
N LEU A 548 -12.22 25.92 -21.37
CA LEU A 548 -11.94 25.24 -22.63
C LEU A 548 -11.43 26.24 -23.64
N ALA A 549 -10.32 25.95 -24.32
CA ALA A 549 -9.82 26.79 -25.41
C ALA A 549 -10.74 26.69 -26.62
N GLU A 550 -10.83 27.76 -27.42
CA GLU A 550 -11.77 27.85 -28.56
C GLU A 550 -11.47 26.85 -29.69
N ASP A 551 -10.22 26.38 -29.77
CA ASP A 551 -9.72 25.37 -30.71
C ASP A 551 -9.80 23.92 -30.17
N GLU A 552 -10.01 23.74 -28.88
CA GLU A 552 -10.23 22.41 -28.28
C GLU A 552 -11.69 21.95 -28.50
N LYS A 553 -11.85 20.69 -28.92
CA LYS A 553 -13.15 20.04 -29.11
C LYS A 553 -13.12 18.65 -28.47
N PRO A 554 -13.19 18.57 -27.13
CA PRO A 554 -13.20 17.27 -26.44
C PRO A 554 -14.42 16.44 -26.85
N GLU A 555 -14.20 15.18 -27.23
CA GLU A 555 -15.21 14.21 -27.63
C GLU A 555 -15.49 13.20 -26.54
N LEU A 556 -16.76 12.97 -26.24
CA LEU A 556 -17.18 12.02 -25.20
C LEU A 556 -16.85 10.59 -25.63
N VAL A 557 -16.09 9.88 -24.79
CA VAL A 557 -15.75 8.47 -25.01
C VAL A 557 -16.36 7.55 -23.95
N PHE A 558 -16.75 8.08 -22.79
CA PHE A 558 -17.34 7.30 -21.72
C PHE A 558 -18.25 8.14 -20.82
N ASP A 559 -19.44 7.64 -20.54
CA ASP A 559 -20.37 8.21 -19.55
C ASP A 559 -20.90 7.09 -18.65
N THR A 560 -20.71 7.23 -17.35
CA THR A 560 -21.18 6.24 -16.36
C THR A 560 -22.69 6.13 -16.27
N ASP A 561 -23.44 7.11 -16.83
CA ASP A 561 -24.90 7.13 -16.82
C ASP A 561 -25.51 6.60 -18.12
N TRP A 562 -24.77 5.99 -19.02
CA TRP A 562 -25.34 5.34 -20.19
C TRP A 562 -26.35 4.25 -19.82
N MET A 563 -27.44 4.15 -20.62
CA MET A 563 -28.51 3.19 -20.40
C MET A 563 -27.99 1.74 -20.39
N GLU A 564 -26.98 1.42 -21.18
CA GLU A 564 -26.35 0.10 -21.22
C GLU A 564 -25.69 -0.29 -19.89
N PHE A 565 -25.39 0.67 -19.03
CA PHE A 565 -24.85 0.49 -17.68
C PHE A 565 -25.88 0.65 -16.56
N GLY A 566 -27.18 0.70 -16.93
CA GLY A 566 -28.28 0.94 -16.00
C GLY A 566 -28.44 2.39 -15.56
N GLY A 567 -27.92 3.32 -16.35
CA GLY A 567 -28.15 4.75 -16.22
C GLY A 567 -29.42 5.23 -16.96
N ALA A 568 -29.59 6.54 -17.06
CA ALA A 568 -30.75 7.15 -17.71
C ALA A 568 -30.41 7.83 -19.05
N THR A 569 -29.11 8.01 -19.34
CA THR A 569 -28.66 8.73 -20.54
C THR A 569 -28.47 7.77 -21.71
N PRO A 570 -29.14 8.00 -22.86
CA PRO A 570 -28.85 7.24 -24.08
C PRO A 570 -27.41 7.47 -24.54
N LYS A 571 -26.78 6.41 -25.07
CA LYS A 571 -25.45 6.56 -25.65
C LYS A 571 -25.53 7.43 -26.90
N GLN A 572 -24.85 8.56 -26.87
CA GLN A 572 -24.80 9.53 -27.96
C GLN A 572 -23.46 10.24 -27.97
N ASP A 573 -23.07 10.73 -29.13
CA ASP A 573 -21.89 11.57 -29.28
C ASP A 573 -22.13 12.93 -28.61
N GLU A 574 -21.16 13.37 -27.82
CA GLU A 574 -21.13 14.71 -27.22
C GLU A 574 -19.76 15.33 -27.50
N VAL A 575 -19.75 16.50 -28.07
CA VAL A 575 -18.54 17.29 -28.33
C VAL A 575 -18.64 18.59 -27.53
N LEU A 576 -17.71 18.84 -26.64
CA LEU A 576 -17.66 20.10 -25.91
C LEU A 576 -17.17 21.21 -26.84
N THR A 577 -17.91 22.31 -26.85
CA THR A 577 -17.59 23.50 -27.65
C THR A 577 -17.43 24.71 -26.74
N ALA A 578 -16.32 25.41 -26.90
CA ALA A 578 -16.04 26.61 -26.11
C ALA A 578 -16.93 27.79 -26.57
N GLN A 579 -17.38 28.55 -25.58
CA GLN A 579 -18.01 29.84 -25.77
C GLN A 579 -17.39 30.83 -24.77
N ASN A 580 -16.66 31.81 -25.26
CA ASN A 580 -15.90 32.77 -24.42
C ASN A 580 -14.94 32.06 -23.44
N GLY A 581 -14.18 31.06 -23.92
CA GLY A 581 -13.20 30.29 -23.14
C GLY A 581 -13.78 29.29 -22.15
N ARG A 582 -15.07 28.94 -22.29
CA ARG A 582 -15.77 28.02 -21.39
C ARG A 582 -16.66 27.05 -22.15
N ALA A 583 -16.81 25.85 -21.65
CA ALA A 583 -17.80 24.87 -22.08
C ALA A 583 -18.69 24.43 -20.91
N VAL A 584 -19.88 23.94 -21.22
CA VAL A 584 -20.80 23.37 -20.24
C VAL A 584 -21.17 21.95 -20.67
N THR A 585 -21.00 20.98 -19.76
CA THR A 585 -21.56 19.63 -19.93
C THR A 585 -22.65 19.37 -18.89
N LYS A 586 -23.69 18.65 -19.33
CA LYS A 586 -24.76 18.20 -18.42
C LYS A 586 -24.35 16.88 -17.78
N MET A 587 -24.34 16.83 -16.45
CA MET A 587 -24.00 15.65 -15.68
C MET A 587 -25.29 15.10 -15.03
N ALA A 588 -25.44 13.78 -15.06
CA ALA A 588 -26.47 13.10 -14.26
C ALA A 588 -26.07 13.11 -12.76
N ALA A 589 -26.99 12.75 -11.89
CA ALA A 589 -26.69 12.51 -10.49
C ALA A 589 -25.68 11.35 -10.36
N PHE A 590 -24.67 11.51 -9.53
CA PHE A 590 -23.64 10.49 -9.29
C PHE A 590 -23.01 9.95 -10.59
N SER A 591 -22.51 10.82 -11.45
CA SER A 591 -21.98 10.42 -12.75
C SER A 591 -20.57 10.93 -13.00
N ALA A 592 -19.92 10.32 -13.98
CA ALA A 592 -18.66 10.77 -14.53
C ALA A 592 -18.70 10.70 -16.06
N LYS A 593 -18.02 11.65 -16.71
CA LYS A 593 -17.84 11.69 -18.17
C LYS A 593 -16.38 11.83 -18.51
N PHE A 594 -15.92 11.09 -19.50
CA PHE A 594 -14.56 11.16 -20.02
C PHE A 594 -14.57 11.61 -21.46
N PHE A 595 -13.78 12.64 -21.76
CA PHE A 595 -13.68 13.24 -23.09
C PHE A 595 -12.24 13.18 -23.58
N VAL A 596 -12.02 12.73 -24.79
CA VAL A 596 -10.71 12.81 -25.44
C VAL A 596 -10.47 14.21 -25.96
N VAL A 597 -9.33 14.81 -25.60
CA VAL A 597 -8.87 16.12 -26.05
C VAL A 597 -7.75 15.92 -27.06
N GLY A 598 -7.96 16.40 -28.30
CA GLY A 598 -7.01 16.25 -29.40
C GLY A 598 -7.52 15.31 -30.50
N LYS A 599 -6.94 15.39 -31.69
CA LYS A 599 -7.37 14.59 -32.83
C LYS A 599 -7.13 13.10 -32.57
N ARG A 600 -8.16 12.30 -32.81
CA ARG A 600 -8.02 10.87 -33.06
C ARG A 600 -7.29 10.73 -34.41
N ASP A 601 -6.10 10.17 -34.45
CA ASP A 601 -5.51 9.72 -35.71
C ASP A 601 -6.39 8.58 -36.24
N GLU A 602 -7.03 8.82 -37.39
CA GLU A 602 -7.91 7.86 -38.05
C GLU A 602 -7.14 6.72 -38.78
N GLU A 603 -5.91 6.39 -38.35
CA GLU A 603 -5.13 5.32 -38.94
C GLU A 603 -4.56 4.38 -37.86
N GLU A 604 -5.41 3.50 -37.27
CA GLU A 604 -4.95 2.24 -36.70
C GLU A 604 -6.09 1.22 -36.53
N THR A 605 -6.79 0.95 -37.64
CA THR A 605 -7.55 -0.30 -37.79
C THR A 605 -7.15 -0.95 -39.12
N ASP A 606 -5.98 -1.57 -39.11
CA ASP A 606 -5.59 -2.70 -39.97
C ASP A 606 -4.06 -2.78 -40.02
N ASN A 607 -3.44 -3.49 -39.10
CA ASN A 607 -2.23 -4.26 -39.36
C ASN A 607 -1.75 -5.00 -38.10
N MET A 608 -2.36 -6.14 -37.85
CA MET A 608 -1.70 -7.24 -37.17
C MET A 608 -1.06 -8.12 -38.25
N GLY A 609 0.15 -7.80 -38.60
CA GLY A 609 0.93 -8.60 -39.52
C GLY A 609 2.42 -8.36 -39.31
N ALA A 610 3.07 -9.40 -38.87
CA ALA A 610 4.50 -9.54 -38.62
C ALA A 610 5.43 -8.68 -39.53
N ASP A 611 6.45 -8.05 -38.98
CA ASP A 611 7.79 -8.35 -39.48
C ASP A 611 8.89 -8.01 -38.48
N THR A 612 10.02 -8.67 -38.69
CA THR A 612 11.19 -8.92 -37.89
C THR A 612 12.28 -7.88 -38.10
N THR A 613 13.12 -7.72 -37.06
CA THR A 613 14.54 -7.35 -37.07
C THR A 613 14.93 -5.93 -37.44
N GLU A 614 15.53 -5.23 -36.48
CA GLU A 614 16.96 -4.89 -36.51
C GLU A 614 17.42 -4.26 -35.19
N ALA A 615 18.56 -4.73 -34.70
CA ALA A 615 19.22 -4.24 -33.52
C ALA A 615 19.89 -2.89 -33.80
N GLY A 616 19.56 -1.86 -33.03
CA GLY A 616 20.22 -0.57 -32.99
C GLY A 616 21.20 -0.46 -31.81
N GLU A 617 22.37 0.01 -32.06
CA GLU A 617 23.49 0.15 -31.14
C GLU A 617 23.27 1.09 -29.96
N PRO A 618 24.05 1.00 -28.87
CA PRO A 618 23.79 1.74 -27.63
C PRO A 618 24.15 3.22 -27.76
N ILE A 619 23.25 4.08 -27.38
CA ILE A 619 23.47 5.53 -27.32
C ILE A 619 24.28 5.86 -26.06
N THR A 620 25.50 6.34 -26.27
CA THR A 620 26.38 6.90 -25.25
C THR A 620 25.84 8.26 -24.79
N ALA A 621 25.78 8.46 -23.47
CA ALA A 621 25.38 9.71 -22.86
C ALA A 621 26.41 10.81 -23.13
N GLU A 622 25.99 11.92 -23.73
CA GLU A 622 26.74 13.18 -23.75
C GLU A 622 26.32 14.12 -22.62
N PRO A 623 27.22 14.99 -22.13
CA PRO A 623 26.99 15.77 -20.94
C PRO A 623 26.02 16.95 -21.17
N ILE A 624 25.17 17.21 -20.18
CA ILE A 624 24.29 18.38 -20.15
C ILE A 624 25.15 19.64 -19.95
N GLU A 625 25.46 20.32 -21.03
CA GLU A 625 25.87 21.74 -21.02
C GLU A 625 24.97 22.54 -21.96
N LYS A 626 24.39 23.63 -21.42
CA LYS A 626 23.70 24.73 -22.09
C LYS A 626 22.25 24.54 -22.44
N LEU A 627 21.40 24.80 -21.44
CA LEU A 627 20.17 25.54 -21.71
C LEU A 627 20.48 27.03 -21.57
N SER A 628 20.71 27.68 -22.72
CA SER A 628 20.93 29.10 -22.82
C SER A 628 19.65 29.90 -22.59
N GLU A 629 19.82 30.95 -21.83
CA GLU A 629 19.11 32.21 -21.83
C GLU A 629 18.25 32.46 -23.07
N ASN A 630 16.91 32.34 -22.94
CA ASN A 630 15.89 33.22 -23.52
C ASN A 630 14.48 32.71 -23.19
N SER A 631 14.01 33.02 -22.02
CA SER A 631 12.58 33.28 -21.79
C SER A 631 12.45 34.25 -20.64
N SER A 632 12.20 35.48 -20.95
CA SER A 632 11.81 36.52 -20.01
C SER A 632 10.39 36.26 -19.49
N VAL A 633 10.22 35.31 -18.61
CA VAL A 633 9.03 35.18 -17.79
C VAL A 633 9.21 36.12 -16.62
N LYS A 634 8.48 37.22 -16.61
CA LYS A 634 8.34 38.05 -15.40
C LYS A 634 7.71 37.23 -14.32
N LEU A 635 8.51 36.76 -13.37
CA LEU A 635 8.05 36.08 -12.15
C LEU A 635 7.22 37.06 -11.33
N VAL A 636 5.97 36.74 -11.06
CA VAL A 636 5.14 37.41 -10.08
C VAL A 636 5.75 37.23 -8.70
N ASP A 637 5.59 38.20 -7.81
CA ASP A 637 6.24 38.28 -6.48
C ASP A 637 5.91 37.16 -5.47
N GLY A 638 5.33 36.07 -5.89
CA GLY A 638 5.12 34.82 -5.12
C GLY A 638 6.01 33.65 -5.57
N ALA A 639 6.70 33.77 -6.68
CA ALA A 639 7.42 32.68 -7.34
C ALA A 639 8.74 32.24 -6.65
N TRP A 640 9.13 32.86 -5.52
CA TRP A 640 10.28 32.42 -4.75
C TRP A 640 10.07 31.04 -4.13
N PHE A 641 8.82 30.68 -3.80
CA PHE A 641 8.46 29.41 -3.18
C PHE A 641 8.64 28.23 -4.15
N ASP A 642 8.40 28.44 -5.44
CA ASP A 642 8.59 27.42 -6.50
C ASP A 642 10.05 26.99 -6.65
N ARG A 643 10.99 27.82 -6.13
CA ARG A 643 12.44 27.56 -6.15
C ARG A 643 13.00 27.35 -4.75
N ALA A 644 12.13 27.15 -3.76
CA ALA A 644 12.54 26.99 -2.38
C ALA A 644 13.14 25.59 -2.16
N VAL A 645 14.38 25.56 -1.72
CA VAL A 645 14.99 24.38 -1.11
C VAL A 645 14.93 24.60 0.40
N VAL A 646 13.96 23.95 1.04
CA VAL A 646 13.60 24.19 2.45
C VAL A 646 14.38 23.26 3.36
N TYR A 647 15.00 23.82 4.40
CA TYR A 647 15.54 23.04 5.51
C TYR A 647 14.72 23.30 6.78
N HIS A 648 14.09 22.26 7.29
CA HIS A 648 13.29 22.35 8.51
C HIS A 648 14.18 22.18 9.74
N ILE A 649 14.07 23.16 10.66
CA ILE A 649 14.73 23.11 11.97
C ILE A 649 13.64 23.04 13.04
N TYR A 650 13.61 21.94 13.82
CA TYR A 650 12.86 21.90 15.07
C TYR A 650 13.74 22.52 16.19
N PRO A 651 13.49 23.79 16.61
CA PRO A 651 14.49 24.56 17.33
C PRO A 651 14.83 24.00 18.71
N LEU A 652 13.83 23.51 19.46
CA LEU A 652 14.05 22.96 20.80
C LEU A 652 15.00 21.78 20.77
N GLY A 653 14.77 20.83 19.86
CA GLY A 653 15.64 19.66 19.69
C GLY A 653 16.99 20.02 19.09
N TYR A 654 17.00 20.79 18.00
CA TYR A 654 18.22 21.18 17.29
C TYR A 654 19.21 21.97 18.17
N CYS A 655 18.69 22.90 18.97
CA CYS A 655 19.50 23.72 19.83
C CYS A 655 19.85 23.06 21.18
N GLY A 656 19.26 21.90 21.48
CA GLY A 656 19.44 21.17 22.73
C GLY A 656 18.83 21.91 23.93
N ALA A 657 17.60 22.39 23.74
CA ALA A 657 16.84 23.05 24.80
C ALA A 657 16.32 21.99 25.81
N PRO A 658 16.13 22.34 27.09
CA PRO A 658 15.47 21.48 28.06
C PRO A 658 14.06 21.07 27.59
N GLN A 659 13.64 19.86 27.91
CA GLN A 659 12.34 19.32 27.50
C GLN A 659 11.17 20.13 28.09
N TYR A 660 11.27 20.52 29.36
CA TYR A 660 10.27 21.32 30.03
C TYR A 660 10.77 22.74 30.25
N ASN A 661 9.85 23.70 30.14
CA ASN A 661 10.11 25.09 30.44
C ASN A 661 9.84 25.40 31.93
N GLU A 662 10.88 25.50 32.71
CA GLU A 662 10.84 25.85 34.15
C GLU A 662 11.10 27.35 34.40
N GLY A 663 10.81 28.18 33.41
CA GLY A 663 10.98 29.64 33.49
C GLY A 663 12.48 30.01 33.59
N GLU A 664 12.84 30.86 34.54
CA GLU A 664 14.21 31.38 34.68
C GLU A 664 15.29 30.31 34.76
N LYS A 665 14.97 29.10 35.27
CA LYS A 665 15.93 27.98 35.39
C LYS A 665 16.36 27.38 34.05
N THR A 666 15.54 27.54 33.03
CA THR A 666 15.76 26.94 31.74
C THR A 666 16.14 27.92 30.65
N GLN A 667 16.14 29.20 30.93
CA GLN A 667 16.48 30.28 30.01
C GLN A 667 17.88 30.09 29.39
N GLY A 668 18.03 30.54 28.14
CA GLY A 668 19.33 30.53 27.46
C GLY A 668 19.24 31.05 26.03
N SER A 669 20.37 31.41 25.46
CA SER A 669 20.49 31.93 24.09
C SER A 669 20.85 30.80 23.10
N ARG A 670 20.17 29.65 23.18
CA ARG A 670 20.51 28.43 22.45
C ARG A 670 20.26 28.55 20.96
N ILE A 671 19.31 29.38 20.53
CA ILE A 671 18.98 29.61 19.12
C ILE A 671 20.20 30.10 18.31
N LEU A 672 21.17 30.74 18.98
CA LEU A 672 22.40 31.19 18.33
C LEU A 672 23.23 30.08 17.69
N LYS A 673 23.06 28.82 18.11
CA LYS A 673 23.67 27.64 17.45
C LYS A 673 23.34 27.53 15.96
N VAL A 674 22.23 28.09 15.50
CA VAL A 674 21.85 28.09 14.08
C VAL A 674 22.88 28.86 13.25
N LEU A 675 23.54 29.87 13.80
CA LEU A 675 24.56 30.64 13.11
C LEU A 675 25.77 29.81 12.68
N ASP A 676 26.13 28.82 13.48
CA ASP A 676 27.27 27.92 13.22
C ASP A 676 27.05 27.04 11.98
N ARG A 677 25.80 26.94 11.50
CA ARG A 677 25.41 26.06 10.39
C ARG A 677 25.16 26.78 9.07
N ILE A 678 25.25 28.09 9.03
CA ILE A 678 24.98 28.89 7.81
C ILE A 678 25.84 28.42 6.63
N GLY A 679 27.13 28.17 6.84
CA GLY A 679 28.02 27.65 5.80
C GLY A 679 27.60 26.27 5.28
N HIS A 680 27.21 25.38 6.17
CA HIS A 680 26.73 24.04 5.81
C HIS A 680 25.40 24.11 5.02
N LEU A 681 24.45 24.93 5.46
CA LEU A 681 23.17 25.10 4.77
C LEU A 681 23.35 25.66 3.36
N LYS A 682 24.30 26.59 3.17
CA LYS A 682 24.66 27.08 1.84
C LYS A 682 25.27 25.99 0.96
N ALA A 683 26.17 25.17 1.53
CA ALA A 683 26.82 24.09 0.80
C ALA A 683 25.81 23.00 0.35
N LEU A 684 24.69 22.84 1.09
CA LEU A 684 23.57 21.98 0.70
C LEU A 684 22.66 22.60 -0.37
N GLY A 685 22.87 23.86 -0.76
CA GLY A 685 21.99 24.55 -1.71
C GLY A 685 20.65 25.01 -1.11
N VAL A 686 20.53 25.02 0.21
CA VAL A 686 19.33 25.50 0.92
C VAL A 686 19.21 27.01 0.75
N ASN A 687 18.01 27.49 0.45
CA ASN A 687 17.69 28.92 0.34
C ASN A 687 16.54 29.38 1.25
N THR A 688 15.90 28.44 1.95
CA THR A 688 14.76 28.71 2.83
C THR A 688 14.89 27.89 4.13
N ILE A 689 14.76 28.54 5.26
CA ILE A 689 14.74 27.89 6.59
C ILE A 689 13.31 27.92 7.11
N TYR A 690 12.75 26.75 7.38
CA TYR A 690 11.49 26.60 8.09
C TYR A 690 11.79 26.26 9.55
N PHE A 691 11.42 27.16 10.45
CA PHE A 691 11.50 26.89 11.88
C PHE A 691 10.19 26.27 12.37
N GLY A 692 10.24 25.11 13.00
CA GLY A 692 9.18 24.61 13.87
C GLY A 692 8.86 25.61 14.99
N PRO A 693 7.92 25.32 15.91
CA PRO A 693 7.42 26.31 16.86
C PRO A 693 8.53 27.04 17.63
N VAL A 694 8.42 28.38 17.65
CA VAL A 694 9.39 29.27 18.29
C VAL A 694 8.79 30.14 19.41
N PHE A 695 7.47 30.08 19.57
CA PHE A 695 6.74 30.82 20.57
C PHE A 695 6.85 30.18 21.96
N GLU A 696 6.62 30.95 23.00
CA GLU A 696 6.70 30.45 24.38
C GLU A 696 5.78 29.27 24.57
N SER A 697 6.32 28.18 25.13
CA SER A 697 5.61 26.93 25.36
C SER A 697 6.11 26.26 26.65
N LEU A 698 5.34 25.30 27.16
CA LEU A 698 5.70 24.57 28.37
C LEU A 698 6.52 23.30 28.08
N TRP A 699 6.28 22.65 26.96
CA TRP A 699 6.87 21.35 26.66
C TRP A 699 7.49 21.31 25.25
N HIS A 700 6.73 20.80 24.24
CA HIS A 700 7.26 20.44 22.91
C HIS A 700 7.18 21.57 21.86
N GLY A 701 6.75 22.76 22.22
CA GLY A 701 6.62 23.90 21.31
C GLY A 701 5.25 24.04 20.66
N TYR A 702 4.55 22.93 20.39
CA TYR A 702 3.19 22.93 19.85
C TYR A 702 2.11 23.23 20.93
N ASP A 703 2.49 23.28 22.18
CA ASP A 703 1.68 23.68 23.31
C ASP A 703 1.91 25.15 23.65
N THR A 704 1.74 26.04 22.66
CA THR A 704 1.95 27.48 22.76
C THR A 704 1.21 28.07 23.95
N SER A 705 1.93 28.84 24.79
CA SER A 705 1.39 29.56 25.94
C SER A 705 1.37 31.06 25.77
N ASP A 706 2.19 31.61 24.87
CA ASP A 706 2.25 33.04 24.55
C ASP A 706 2.78 33.25 23.12
N TYR A 707 1.96 33.82 22.24
CA TYR A 707 2.33 34.11 20.85
C TYR A 707 3.19 35.36 20.66
N TYR A 708 3.26 36.22 21.67
CA TYR A 708 4.01 37.46 21.62
C TYR A 708 5.42 37.37 22.20
N ARG A 709 5.79 36.16 22.68
CA ARG A 709 7.12 35.89 23.24
C ARG A 709 7.76 34.70 22.52
N THR A 710 9.07 34.81 22.32
CA THR A 710 9.89 33.68 21.89
C THR A 710 10.11 32.74 23.07
N ASP A 711 10.23 31.44 22.79
CA ASP A 711 10.46 30.43 23.81
C ASP A 711 11.75 30.72 24.57
N SER A 712 11.60 30.97 25.87
CA SER A 712 12.68 31.39 26.76
C SER A 712 13.83 30.38 26.85
N ARG A 713 13.57 29.14 26.62
CA ARG A 713 14.59 28.04 26.53
C ARG A 713 15.49 28.23 25.31
N LEU A 714 15.00 28.82 24.23
CA LEU A 714 15.74 29.07 22.99
C LEU A 714 16.50 30.35 23.00
N GLY A 715 15.89 31.42 23.51
CA GLY A 715 16.53 32.70 23.56
C GLY A 715 15.58 33.91 23.71
N SER A 716 16.15 35.05 23.91
CA SER A 716 15.42 36.33 23.91
C SER A 716 15.01 36.71 22.49
N MET A 717 14.03 37.61 22.36
CA MET A 717 13.66 38.25 21.09
C MET A 717 14.88 38.86 20.37
N LYS A 718 15.85 39.37 21.11
CA LYS A 718 17.11 39.89 20.53
C LYS A 718 17.97 38.80 19.92
N ASP A 719 18.01 37.62 20.52
CA ASP A 719 18.74 36.45 19.95
C ASP A 719 18.09 35.99 18.65
N PHE A 720 16.78 35.90 18.62
CA PHE A 720 16.03 35.55 17.39
C PHE A 720 16.23 36.61 16.30
N GLN A 721 16.14 37.91 16.64
CA GLN A 721 16.41 39.01 15.70
C GLN A 721 17.84 38.90 15.12
N LYS A 722 18.83 38.55 15.94
CA LYS A 722 20.22 38.35 15.50
C LYS A 722 20.33 37.18 14.52
N VAL A 723 19.72 36.02 14.84
CA VAL A 723 19.73 34.85 13.97
C VAL A 723 19.00 35.15 12.66
N PHE A 724 17.81 35.71 12.71
CA PHE A 724 17.01 36.00 11.52
C PHE A 724 17.66 37.03 10.60
N ARG A 725 18.32 38.05 11.18
CA ARG A 725 19.11 38.99 10.40
C ARG A 725 20.28 38.32 9.69
N ALA A 726 21.05 37.52 10.40
CA ALA A 726 22.17 36.80 9.81
C ALA A 726 21.73 35.81 8.71
N LEU A 727 20.64 35.10 8.89
CA LEU A 727 20.07 34.24 7.85
C LEU A 727 19.65 35.05 6.62
N LYS A 728 18.92 36.15 6.78
CA LYS A 728 18.52 37.04 5.69
C LYS A 728 19.71 37.64 4.95
N GLU A 729 20.74 38.13 5.65
CA GLU A 729 21.98 38.65 5.08
C GLU A 729 22.75 37.60 4.30
N ASN A 730 22.55 36.32 4.63
CA ASN A 730 23.14 35.17 3.90
C ASN A 730 22.21 34.62 2.80
N GLY A 731 21.12 35.32 2.47
CA GLY A 731 20.23 35.00 1.34
C GLY A 731 19.12 34.01 1.64
N PHE A 732 18.95 33.58 2.90
CA PHE A 732 17.87 32.66 3.25
C PHE A 732 16.53 33.38 3.41
N LYS A 733 15.46 32.75 2.93
CA LYS A 733 14.09 33.05 3.34
C LYS A 733 13.80 32.34 4.65
N ILE A 734 12.86 32.89 5.44
CA ILE A 734 12.50 32.33 6.75
C ILE A 734 11.00 32.10 6.79
N VAL A 735 10.61 30.89 7.17
CA VAL A 735 9.24 30.48 7.42
C VAL A 735 9.14 30.07 8.88
N LEU A 736 8.08 30.47 9.56
CA LEU A 736 7.82 30.13 10.97
C LEU A 736 6.58 29.23 11.05
N ASP A 737 6.60 28.28 11.97
CA ASP A 737 5.44 27.47 12.30
C ASP A 737 4.44 28.28 13.14
N GLY A 738 3.24 28.45 12.60
CA GLY A 738 2.13 29.12 13.27
C GLY A 738 1.15 28.11 13.84
N VAL A 739 1.27 27.76 15.10
CA VAL A 739 0.38 26.81 15.79
C VAL A 739 -0.91 27.52 16.18
N PHE A 740 -1.83 27.74 15.22
CA PHE A 740 -3.03 28.57 15.43
C PHE A 740 -4.32 27.75 15.68
N ASN A 741 -4.27 26.43 15.54
CA ASN A 741 -5.44 25.56 15.75
C ASN A 741 -5.72 25.31 17.25
N HIS A 742 -4.69 25.26 18.07
CA HIS A 742 -4.77 24.91 19.48
C HIS A 742 -3.66 25.61 20.27
N VAL A 743 -3.79 25.60 21.58
CA VAL A 743 -2.83 26.16 22.54
C VAL A 743 -2.55 25.18 23.67
N GLY A 744 -1.46 25.37 24.37
CA GLY A 744 -1.19 24.66 25.62
C GLY A 744 -2.05 25.18 26.78
N ARG A 745 -2.18 24.40 27.82
CA ARG A 745 -2.92 24.78 29.06
C ARG A 745 -2.32 25.95 29.81
N GLY A 746 -1.06 26.30 29.49
CA GLY A 746 -0.39 27.51 30.01
C GLY A 746 -0.82 28.83 29.37
N PHE A 747 -1.65 28.80 28.30
CA PHE A 747 -2.15 30.00 27.61
C PHE A 747 -3.03 30.84 28.56
N GLU A 748 -2.69 32.12 28.69
CA GLU A 748 -3.31 32.98 29.69
C GLU A 748 -4.84 33.03 29.64
N PRO A 749 -5.49 33.16 28.45
CA PRO A 749 -6.95 33.09 28.34
C PRO A 749 -7.55 31.78 28.84
N PHE A 750 -6.82 30.66 28.65
CA PHE A 750 -7.29 29.36 29.15
C PHE A 750 -7.14 29.24 30.67
N ARG A 751 -6.07 29.78 31.22
CA ARG A 751 -5.90 29.85 32.70
C ARG A 751 -6.96 30.70 33.35
N ASP A 752 -7.31 31.85 32.76
CA ASP A 752 -8.44 32.66 33.22
C ASP A 752 -9.76 31.87 33.21
N LEU A 753 -9.99 31.06 32.15
CA LEU A 753 -11.15 30.19 32.08
C LEU A 753 -11.14 29.10 33.18
N GLN A 754 -9.98 28.51 33.46
CA GLN A 754 -9.84 27.55 34.55
C GLN A 754 -10.12 28.14 35.93
N GLU A 755 -9.69 29.38 36.15
CA GLU A 755 -9.83 30.10 37.44
C GLU A 755 -11.25 30.64 37.64
N LYS A 756 -11.89 31.19 36.58
CA LYS A 756 -13.17 31.91 36.68
C LYS A 756 -14.38 31.12 36.18
N GLY A 757 -14.18 29.99 35.50
CA GLY A 757 -15.26 29.18 34.94
C GLY A 757 -16.20 29.98 34.03
N GLU A 758 -17.49 29.89 34.24
CA GLU A 758 -18.52 30.61 33.46
C GLU A 758 -18.37 32.13 33.46
N ALA A 759 -17.70 32.68 34.47
CA ALA A 759 -17.47 34.11 34.59
C ALA A 759 -16.26 34.62 33.75
N SER A 760 -15.51 33.73 33.16
CA SER A 760 -14.39 34.10 32.27
C SER A 760 -14.90 34.80 31.01
N ILE A 761 -14.25 35.88 30.63
CA ILE A 761 -14.50 36.62 29.39
C ILE A 761 -13.96 35.85 28.17
N TYR A 762 -13.13 34.82 28.38
CA TYR A 762 -12.47 34.03 27.36
C TYR A 762 -13.16 32.68 27.09
N LYS A 763 -14.32 32.37 27.71
CA LYS A 763 -15.02 31.11 27.56
C LYS A 763 -15.35 30.77 26.11
N ASP A 764 -15.64 31.78 25.26
CA ASP A 764 -15.97 31.63 23.87
C ASP A 764 -14.73 31.59 22.94
N TRP A 765 -13.53 31.68 23.54
CA TRP A 765 -12.27 31.56 22.81
C TRP A 765 -11.90 30.13 22.46
N PHE A 766 -12.52 29.15 23.13
CA PHE A 766 -12.25 27.72 22.98
C PHE A 766 -13.45 27.00 22.42
N CYS A 767 -13.19 25.90 21.69
CA CYS A 767 -14.26 25.11 21.08
C CYS A 767 -14.98 24.25 22.11
N ASN A 768 -16.34 24.25 22.04
CA ASN A 768 -17.23 23.33 22.76
C ASN A 768 -16.96 23.27 24.28
N VAL A 769 -16.84 24.45 24.92
CA VAL A 769 -16.74 24.54 26.37
C VAL A 769 -18.10 24.20 27.00
N HIS A 770 -18.15 23.15 27.83
CA HIS A 770 -19.36 22.70 28.54
C HIS A 770 -19.10 22.66 30.04
N PHE A 771 -19.75 23.56 30.76
CA PHE A 771 -19.75 23.58 32.23
C PHE A 771 -20.64 22.46 32.80
N GLY A 772 -20.26 21.93 33.96
CA GLY A 772 -20.95 20.79 34.56
C GLY A 772 -20.44 19.42 34.11
N SER A 773 -19.41 19.39 33.30
CA SER A 773 -18.63 18.19 32.95
C SER A 773 -17.18 18.36 33.43
N SER A 774 -16.40 17.28 33.45
CA SER A 774 -14.98 17.34 33.87
C SER A 774 -14.09 16.71 32.82
N THR A 775 -12.81 17.15 32.77
CA THR A 775 -11.79 16.51 31.97
C THR A 775 -10.99 15.48 32.76
N PRO A 776 -10.28 14.55 32.12
CA PRO A 776 -9.32 13.68 32.78
C PRO A 776 -8.21 14.40 33.52
N LEU A 777 -7.95 15.69 33.21
CA LEU A 777 -6.96 16.55 33.85
C LEU A 777 -7.53 17.35 35.04
N GLY A 778 -8.80 17.13 35.39
CA GLY A 778 -9.43 17.69 36.58
C GLY A 778 -10.06 19.06 36.41
N ASP A 779 -10.27 19.54 35.19
CA ASP A 779 -11.02 20.79 34.94
C ASP A 779 -12.51 20.58 35.26
N ALA A 780 -13.19 21.61 35.74
CA ALA A 780 -14.61 21.61 36.08
C ALA A 780 -15.53 21.86 34.86
N PHE A 781 -14.98 21.81 33.65
CA PHE A 781 -15.66 21.94 32.37
C PHE A 781 -14.91 21.09 31.33
N SER A 782 -15.58 20.68 30.26
CA SER A 782 -14.95 20.01 29.13
C SER A 782 -14.82 20.96 27.95
N TYR A 783 -13.92 20.63 27.00
CA TYR A 783 -13.61 21.42 25.81
C TYR A 783 -13.09 20.51 24.69
N ASP A 784 -13.08 21.00 23.47
CA ASP A 784 -12.46 20.29 22.36
C ASP A 784 -10.92 20.33 22.47
N THR A 785 -10.31 19.25 22.07
CA THR A 785 -8.86 19.05 22.09
C THR A 785 -8.31 18.78 20.69
N TRP A 786 -6.99 18.93 20.51
CA TRP A 786 -6.32 18.45 19.32
C TRP A 786 -6.11 16.94 19.42
N GLN A 787 -6.76 16.18 18.51
CA GLN A 787 -6.63 14.71 18.39
C GLN A 787 -6.82 13.96 19.73
N GLY A 788 -7.69 14.44 20.61
CA GLY A 788 -7.96 13.79 21.89
C GLY A 788 -6.94 14.09 23.00
N ASN A 789 -5.91 14.91 22.72
CA ASN A 789 -4.92 15.30 23.72
C ASN A 789 -5.41 16.47 24.57
N TRP A 790 -5.73 16.22 25.85
CA TRP A 790 -6.25 17.22 26.78
C TRP A 790 -5.28 18.34 27.16
N GLU A 791 -3.99 18.18 26.88
CA GLU A 791 -3.00 19.24 27.05
C GLU A 791 -3.04 20.29 25.92
N LEU A 792 -3.71 19.97 24.79
CA LEU A 792 -3.79 20.82 23.61
C LEU A 792 -5.23 21.29 23.37
N VAL A 793 -5.52 22.48 23.86
CA VAL A 793 -6.86 23.08 23.90
C VAL A 793 -7.21 23.74 22.58
N LYS A 794 -8.27 23.34 21.93
CA LYS A 794 -8.66 23.82 20.60
C LYS A 794 -9.23 25.25 20.64
N LEU A 795 -8.64 26.14 19.83
CA LEU A 795 -9.10 27.54 19.69
C LEU A 795 -10.35 27.62 18.80
N ASN A 796 -11.25 28.54 19.16
CA ASN A 796 -12.42 28.87 18.38
C ASN A 796 -12.10 29.96 17.34
N LEU A 797 -11.59 29.55 16.18
CA LEU A 797 -11.22 30.49 15.10
C LEU A 797 -12.43 31.18 14.43
N LYS A 798 -13.67 30.84 14.81
CA LYS A 798 -14.87 31.61 14.44
C LYS A 798 -15.07 32.86 15.31
N ASN A 799 -14.39 32.92 16.43
CA ASN A 799 -14.43 34.05 17.30
C ASN A 799 -13.42 35.12 16.81
N LYS A 800 -13.95 36.27 16.39
CA LYS A 800 -13.11 37.37 15.88
C LYS A 800 -12.01 37.82 16.83
N ALA A 801 -12.26 37.87 18.15
CA ALA A 801 -11.27 38.26 19.14
C ALA A 801 -10.09 37.26 19.19
N VAL A 802 -10.31 35.98 18.96
CA VAL A 802 -9.25 34.97 18.82
C VAL A 802 -8.41 35.25 17.58
N VAL A 803 -9.06 35.49 16.46
CA VAL A 803 -8.37 35.77 15.18
C VAL A 803 -7.55 37.06 15.30
N ASP A 804 -8.13 38.15 15.87
CA ASP A 804 -7.43 39.39 16.06
C ASP A 804 -6.23 39.25 17.04
N HIS A 805 -6.28 38.33 17.98
CA HIS A 805 -5.17 38.03 18.89
C HIS A 805 -4.02 37.26 18.19
N LEU A 806 -4.36 36.41 17.22
CA LEU A 806 -3.38 35.59 16.50
C LEU A 806 -2.69 36.35 15.36
N LEU A 807 -3.35 37.36 14.77
CA LEU A 807 -2.85 38.21 13.68
C LEU A 807 -2.07 39.40 14.24
#